data_09ea3bfb34bc475b6f31d229aba7b6d4
#
_entry.id   09ea3bfb34bc475b6f31d229aba7b6d4
#
_cell.length_a   1.000
_cell.length_b   1.000
_cell.length_c   1.000
_cell.angle_alpha   90.00
_cell.angle_beta   90.00
_cell.angle_gamma   90.00
#
_symmetry.space_group_name_H-M   'P 1'
#
loop_
_entity.id
_entity.type
_entity.pdbx_description
1 polymer ?
#
loop_
_entity_poly.entity_id
_entity_poly.type
_entity_poly.pdbx_seq_one_letter_code
_entity_poly.pdbx_strand_id
1 'polypeptide(L)'
;LAEMDDANQLKDEGNKHFQAGEIDKAIECYTNAIKVCKDKTLLAVIYRNRSACFLKKESYANAASDASKAIDVDAADIKALYRRCQALEKLGKLDMAFKDVQRCATLEPKNKTFLETLRRLGAEIQAKLKTTFSTDSRVQNMFDILFDEEMDKDKKEKAANNLIVLSREDAGAERIFQNNGVPLLLNMIDTGKPEMIVAAVRTLSGMCTGHKARAMAIVNMVGVDKICSIMALDNEEIALATSNLFQCINDSLTGADTREYGKEAALVLDAAKDLKTILLALLEMIANKNVSGYGRDQALNLLSKNVPRTNKKNPDYSRTLFTIDHGLKKILKVCGQVPELPDQLPLTENSQMIASVLLNKLYDDLTCDPERDNFREICDQYIKSKIDPNNMDKTLHAVNTISGLLQGPFDVGNALVGHQGVMEMMVALCGSEREVDQMVAVEALIHSSTKMSRASFIITNGVSLLKDIYKKTTNEKIKIRALVGLCKLGSAGGDDYSLRQFAEGSTEKLAKQCRKWLCNPKIDAKTRKWAIEGLAYLTNDADVKDDFVEDELALKAMFDLAKSTDKTIIYAVACTLVNCTNSYEKKEILPELVQLAKFSKQHVPEQHPKDKKDFIEKRVKRLLKAGVISALAVMVKADSSILTDKTKEMLARVFLALSADPKDRGIIVAQGGGKALIPLALEGTDAGKGKACHALAKIAAVSNPTIAFPGERVYEVVRPLVSLLHTDKEGAQNYEALRGLTNLAAYSEKLRWSKIVKEKALPEIENLMFEENEKIRLAATECMCNLVTSKEVQERYLEDGNDKLKLLVLLCGEDDDKIQIAAAGALAMITAAQKKLCTKMTLVTVQWLEILQRLCLHSNPKIQHRGMVIVYNMLDSDNNELAKKLIESELLEILTVIGKAEDNPKRQDPIDAARTCLVKAMDLGLIKPFSTPS
;
A
#
# COMPACT_ATOMS: atom_id res chain seq x y z
N LEU A 1 56.45 -34.24 2.63
CA LEU A 1 55.68 -35.39 3.16
C LEU A 1 54.79 -34.94 4.31
N ALA A 2 55.23 -34.23 5.37
CA ALA A 2 54.41 -33.80 6.50
C ALA A 2 53.23 -32.86 6.10
N GLU A 3 53.46 -31.84 5.26
CA GLU A 3 52.41 -30.93 4.76
C GLU A 3 51.39 -31.63 3.87
N MET A 4 51.74 -32.71 3.20
CA MET A 4 50.86 -33.52 2.40
C MET A 4 49.96 -34.44 3.28
N ASP A 5 50.54 -34.89 4.42
CA ASP A 5 49.77 -35.64 5.43
C ASP A 5 48.75 -34.74 6.14
N ASP A 6 49.05 -33.50 6.47
CA ASP A 6 48.10 -32.53 7.08
C ASP A 6 46.94 -32.20 6.13
N ALA A 7 47.20 -31.98 4.84
CA ALA A 7 46.14 -31.71 3.85
C ALA A 7 45.22 -32.92 3.66
N ASN A 8 45.79 -34.17 3.63
CA ASN A 8 45.01 -35.38 3.55
C ASN A 8 44.13 -35.59 4.80
N GLN A 9 44.67 -35.33 5.99
CA GLN A 9 43.93 -35.46 7.23
C GLN A 9 42.75 -34.49 7.28
N LEU A 10 42.97 -33.21 6.97
CA LEU A 10 41.88 -32.20 6.88
C LEU A 10 40.83 -32.57 5.82
N LYS A 11 41.25 -33.12 4.66
CA LYS A 11 40.31 -33.63 3.66
C LYS A 11 39.46 -34.79 4.21
N ASP A 12 40.06 -35.70 4.94
CA ASP A 12 39.34 -36.86 5.49
C ASP A 12 38.43 -36.47 6.65
N GLU A 13 38.79 -35.49 7.46
CA GLU A 13 37.90 -34.88 8.44
C GLU A 13 36.71 -34.19 7.75
N GLY A 14 36.95 -33.43 6.68
CA GLY A 14 35.92 -32.82 5.85
C GLY A 14 34.97 -33.85 5.26
N ASN A 15 35.49 -35.00 4.81
CA ASN A 15 34.66 -36.12 4.33
C ASN A 15 33.74 -36.70 5.43
N LYS A 16 34.26 -36.84 6.67
CA LYS A 16 33.47 -37.30 7.82
C LYS A 16 32.34 -36.34 8.15
N HIS A 17 32.64 -35.03 8.22
CA HIS A 17 31.62 -34.01 8.45
C HIS A 17 30.57 -33.97 7.33
N PHE A 18 30.99 -34.14 6.10
CA PHE A 18 30.05 -34.22 4.96
C PHE A 18 29.11 -35.42 5.07
N GLN A 19 29.63 -36.58 5.47
CA GLN A 19 28.79 -37.80 5.71
C GLN A 19 27.87 -37.64 6.90
N ALA A 20 28.29 -36.93 7.93
CA ALA A 20 27.47 -36.61 9.10
C ALA A 20 26.40 -35.52 8.82
N GLY A 21 26.40 -34.90 7.63
CA GLY A 21 25.48 -33.83 7.27
C GLY A 21 25.88 -32.44 7.79
N GLU A 22 27.03 -32.29 8.42
CA GLU A 22 27.59 -31.04 8.96
C GLU A 22 28.30 -30.24 7.85
N ILE A 23 27.52 -29.69 6.92
CA ILE A 23 28.04 -29.13 5.67
C ILE A 23 28.98 -27.92 5.91
N ASP A 24 28.69 -27.05 6.86
CA ASP A 24 29.53 -25.88 7.16
C ASP A 24 30.90 -26.28 7.71
N LYS A 25 30.96 -27.25 8.60
CA LYS A 25 32.22 -27.78 9.12
C LYS A 25 33.02 -28.48 8.02
N ALA A 26 32.37 -29.21 7.14
CA ALA A 26 33.02 -29.82 5.97
C ALA A 26 33.65 -28.76 5.06
N ILE A 27 32.96 -27.67 4.79
CA ILE A 27 33.48 -26.54 3.98
C ILE A 27 34.70 -25.91 4.67
N GLU A 28 34.66 -25.73 5.99
CA GLU A 28 35.76 -25.18 6.77
C GLU A 28 37.00 -26.11 6.69
N CYS A 29 36.83 -27.41 6.92
CA CYS A 29 37.91 -28.39 6.78
C CYS A 29 38.53 -28.38 5.38
N TYR A 30 37.72 -28.42 4.32
CA TYR A 30 38.24 -28.36 2.96
C TYR A 30 38.91 -27.02 2.65
N THR A 31 38.41 -25.91 3.20
CA THR A 31 39.02 -24.59 3.00
C THR A 31 40.40 -24.52 3.67
N ASN A 32 40.55 -25.09 4.84
CA ASN A 32 41.84 -25.18 5.53
C ASN A 32 42.79 -26.16 4.80
N ALA A 33 42.27 -27.28 4.30
CA ALA A 33 43.04 -28.20 3.47
C ALA A 33 43.56 -27.53 2.20
N ILE A 34 42.81 -26.69 1.54
CA ILE A 34 43.23 -25.93 0.34
C ILE A 34 44.38 -24.98 0.66
N LYS A 35 44.37 -24.36 1.87
CA LYS A 35 45.45 -23.40 2.26
C LYS A 35 46.80 -24.08 2.45
N VAL A 36 46.81 -25.34 2.90
CA VAL A 36 48.07 -26.06 3.21
C VAL A 36 48.49 -27.00 2.10
N CYS A 37 47.60 -27.35 1.16
CA CYS A 37 47.85 -28.30 0.08
C CYS A 37 48.70 -27.68 -1.04
N LYS A 38 49.83 -28.30 -1.37
CA LYS A 38 50.74 -27.92 -2.49
C LYS A 38 50.67 -28.92 -3.69
N ASP A 39 50.05 -30.07 -3.46
CA ASP A 39 49.87 -31.06 -4.53
C ASP A 39 48.62 -30.75 -5.37
N LYS A 40 48.85 -30.56 -6.66
CA LYS A 40 47.75 -30.17 -7.59
C LYS A 40 46.68 -31.25 -7.70
N THR A 41 47.04 -32.53 -7.66
CA THR A 41 46.11 -33.63 -7.78
C THR A 41 45.22 -33.78 -6.55
N LEU A 42 45.81 -33.64 -5.36
CA LEU A 42 45.06 -33.63 -4.12
C LEU A 42 44.18 -32.36 -4.00
N LEU A 43 44.70 -31.22 -4.44
CA LEU A 43 43.97 -29.96 -4.46
C LEU A 43 42.68 -30.06 -5.33
N ALA A 44 42.77 -30.68 -6.49
CA ALA A 44 41.63 -30.94 -7.36
C ALA A 44 40.56 -31.78 -6.65
N VAL A 45 40.97 -32.82 -5.93
CA VAL A 45 40.06 -33.67 -5.13
C VAL A 45 39.36 -32.86 -4.04
N ILE A 46 40.10 -31.99 -3.36
CA ILE A 46 39.55 -31.16 -2.27
C ILE A 46 38.55 -30.14 -2.83
N TYR A 47 38.87 -29.46 -3.95
CA TYR A 47 37.94 -28.57 -4.64
C TYR A 47 36.67 -29.32 -5.10
N ARG A 48 36.80 -30.48 -5.70
CA ARG A 48 35.69 -31.32 -6.08
C ARG A 48 34.80 -31.66 -4.89
N ASN A 49 35.36 -32.02 -3.74
CA ASN A 49 34.57 -32.35 -2.54
C ASN A 49 33.90 -31.12 -1.94
N ARG A 50 34.56 -29.96 -1.88
CA ARG A 50 33.97 -28.71 -1.43
C ARG A 50 32.84 -28.24 -2.34
N SER A 51 32.97 -28.45 -3.66
CA SER A 51 31.89 -28.19 -4.63
C SER A 51 30.62 -28.99 -4.30
N ALA A 52 30.73 -30.24 -3.80
CA ALA A 52 29.56 -30.99 -3.36
C ALA A 52 28.87 -30.39 -2.14
N CYS A 53 29.67 -29.83 -1.22
CA CYS A 53 29.12 -29.10 -0.06
C CYS A 53 28.36 -27.86 -0.50
N PHE A 54 28.93 -27.07 -1.42
CA PHE A 54 28.27 -25.89 -1.95
C PHE A 54 26.98 -26.23 -2.73
N LEU A 55 26.92 -27.35 -3.43
CA LEU A 55 25.67 -27.82 -4.05
C LEU A 55 24.60 -28.12 -3.01
N LYS A 56 24.95 -28.80 -1.90
CA LYS A 56 24.01 -29.08 -0.81
C LYS A 56 23.55 -27.82 -0.09
N LYS A 57 24.41 -26.81 -0.04
CA LYS A 57 24.11 -25.49 0.54
C LYS A 57 23.42 -24.54 -0.45
N GLU A 58 23.10 -25.02 -1.65
CA GLU A 58 22.50 -24.22 -2.74
C GLU A 58 23.32 -23.02 -3.19
N SER A 59 24.61 -22.99 -2.85
CA SER A 59 25.56 -21.96 -3.28
C SER A 59 26.16 -22.33 -4.64
N TYR A 60 25.35 -22.25 -5.68
CA TYR A 60 25.65 -22.79 -7.03
C TYR A 60 26.83 -22.10 -7.70
N ALA A 61 27.04 -20.80 -7.51
CA ALA A 61 28.18 -20.08 -8.07
C ALA A 61 29.51 -20.59 -7.51
N ASN A 62 29.59 -20.80 -6.19
CA ASN A 62 30.76 -21.36 -5.55
C ASN A 62 30.98 -22.82 -5.92
N ALA A 63 29.91 -23.60 -6.04
CA ALA A 63 29.97 -24.98 -6.49
C ALA A 63 30.56 -25.09 -7.90
N ALA A 64 30.11 -24.25 -8.83
CA ALA A 64 30.62 -24.23 -10.21
C ALA A 64 32.07 -23.76 -10.28
N SER A 65 32.46 -22.77 -9.48
CA SER A 65 33.84 -22.26 -9.38
C SER A 65 34.81 -23.35 -8.90
N ASP A 66 34.49 -24.03 -7.81
CA ASP A 66 35.35 -25.10 -7.28
C ASP A 66 35.41 -26.30 -8.19
N ALA A 67 34.26 -26.70 -8.80
CA ALA A 67 34.25 -27.75 -9.81
C ALA A 67 35.13 -27.41 -11.02
N SER A 68 35.14 -26.14 -11.47
CA SER A 68 35.97 -25.66 -12.55
C SER A 68 37.47 -25.81 -12.23
N LYS A 69 37.89 -25.42 -11.00
CA LYS A 69 39.28 -25.59 -10.55
C LYS A 69 39.73 -27.06 -10.51
N ALA A 70 38.82 -27.96 -10.18
CA ALA A 70 39.10 -29.38 -10.21
C ALA A 70 39.27 -29.89 -11.67
N ILE A 71 38.42 -29.44 -12.60
CA ILE A 71 38.44 -29.77 -14.02
C ILE A 71 39.68 -29.19 -14.72
N ASP A 72 40.19 -28.05 -14.29
CA ASP A 72 41.42 -27.42 -14.80
C ASP A 72 42.64 -28.33 -14.57
N VAL A 73 42.63 -29.14 -13.54
CA VAL A 73 43.69 -30.10 -13.22
C VAL A 73 43.43 -31.44 -13.89
N ASP A 74 42.22 -31.95 -13.81
CA ASP A 74 41.82 -33.20 -14.45
C ASP A 74 40.57 -32.99 -15.28
N ALA A 75 40.74 -32.79 -16.55
CA ALA A 75 39.68 -32.57 -17.54
C ALA A 75 38.72 -33.77 -17.72
N ALA A 76 39.05 -34.94 -17.18
CA ALA A 76 38.22 -36.14 -17.20
C ALA A 76 37.60 -36.47 -15.84
N ASP A 77 37.68 -35.58 -14.86
CA ASP A 77 37.04 -35.79 -13.57
C ASP A 77 35.50 -35.73 -13.71
N ILE A 78 34.91 -36.89 -13.88
CA ILE A 78 33.46 -37.07 -14.10
C ILE A 78 32.64 -36.48 -12.94
N LYS A 79 33.13 -36.64 -11.70
CA LYS A 79 32.41 -36.09 -10.52
C LYS A 79 32.42 -34.58 -10.52
N ALA A 80 33.53 -33.94 -10.85
CA ALA A 80 33.64 -32.51 -10.97
C ALA A 80 32.79 -31.95 -12.12
N LEU A 81 32.84 -32.59 -13.29
CA LEU A 81 32.05 -32.23 -14.45
C LEU A 81 30.55 -32.31 -14.15
N TYR A 82 30.10 -33.37 -13.51
CA TYR A 82 28.66 -33.52 -13.20
C TYR A 82 28.20 -32.54 -12.11
N ARG A 83 29.02 -32.25 -11.11
CA ARG A 83 28.73 -31.23 -10.11
C ARG A 83 28.67 -29.84 -10.73
N ARG A 84 29.57 -29.52 -11.65
CA ARG A 84 29.52 -28.26 -12.41
C ARG A 84 28.25 -28.18 -13.27
N CYS A 85 27.90 -29.27 -13.95
CA CYS A 85 26.65 -29.37 -14.70
C CYS A 85 25.44 -29.06 -13.81
N GLN A 86 25.32 -29.67 -12.65
CA GLN A 86 24.21 -29.40 -11.69
C GLN A 86 24.18 -27.95 -11.23
N ALA A 87 25.32 -27.37 -10.91
CA ALA A 87 25.42 -25.98 -10.50
C ALA A 87 25.06 -25.02 -11.64
N LEU A 88 25.57 -25.24 -12.85
CA LEU A 88 25.32 -24.45 -14.04
C LEU A 88 23.84 -24.51 -14.48
N GLU A 89 23.22 -25.67 -14.34
CA GLU A 89 21.79 -25.86 -14.59
C GLU A 89 20.96 -24.95 -13.66
N LYS A 90 21.26 -24.92 -12.36
CA LYS A 90 20.58 -24.07 -11.36
C LYS A 90 20.85 -22.58 -11.58
N LEU A 91 22.01 -22.25 -12.15
CA LEU A 91 22.37 -20.89 -12.56
C LEU A 91 21.76 -20.50 -13.93
N GLY A 92 20.98 -21.37 -14.57
CA GLY A 92 20.35 -21.13 -15.86
C GLY A 92 21.28 -21.16 -17.06
N LYS A 93 22.56 -21.57 -16.89
CA LYS A 93 23.58 -21.68 -17.97
C LYS A 93 23.50 -23.03 -18.67
N LEU A 94 22.37 -23.30 -19.29
CA LEU A 94 22.02 -24.63 -19.83
C LEU A 94 23.01 -25.14 -20.89
N ASP A 95 23.54 -24.27 -21.76
CA ASP A 95 24.50 -24.68 -22.83
C ASP A 95 25.81 -25.20 -22.22
N MET A 96 26.28 -24.58 -21.15
CA MET A 96 27.49 -25.05 -20.47
C MET A 96 27.22 -26.32 -19.67
N ALA A 97 26.08 -26.42 -19.02
CA ALA A 97 25.65 -27.61 -18.30
C ALA A 97 25.52 -28.81 -19.28
N PHE A 98 24.93 -28.58 -20.44
CA PHE A 98 24.81 -29.59 -21.48
C PHE A 98 26.17 -30.11 -21.95
N LYS A 99 27.15 -29.24 -22.19
CA LYS A 99 28.52 -29.63 -22.57
C LYS A 99 29.19 -30.50 -21.51
N ASP A 100 29.01 -30.13 -20.23
CA ASP A 100 29.58 -30.90 -19.14
C ASP A 100 28.99 -32.32 -19.02
N VAL A 101 27.64 -32.43 -19.08
CA VAL A 101 27.00 -33.75 -19.02
C VAL A 101 27.22 -34.57 -20.29
N GLN A 102 27.36 -33.94 -21.45
CA GLN A 102 27.74 -34.61 -22.69
C GLN A 102 29.12 -35.27 -22.55
N ARG A 103 30.08 -34.56 -21.95
CA ARG A 103 31.40 -35.06 -21.62
C ARG A 103 31.34 -36.22 -20.62
N CYS A 104 30.50 -36.10 -19.56
CA CYS A 104 30.24 -37.19 -18.61
C CYS A 104 29.70 -38.44 -19.33
N ALA A 105 28.73 -38.26 -20.23
CA ALA A 105 28.13 -39.35 -20.99
C ALA A 105 29.13 -40.00 -21.99
N THR A 106 30.09 -39.22 -22.51
CA THR A 106 31.18 -39.74 -23.37
C THR A 106 32.16 -40.57 -22.56
N LEU A 107 32.45 -40.16 -21.33
CA LEU A 107 33.38 -40.88 -20.45
C LEU A 107 32.77 -42.14 -19.83
N GLU A 108 31.45 -42.09 -19.51
CA GLU A 108 30.71 -43.23 -18.99
C GLU A 108 29.42 -43.49 -19.80
N PRO A 109 29.46 -44.12 -20.97
CA PRO A 109 28.32 -44.25 -21.87
C PRO A 109 27.13 -45.06 -21.34
N LYS A 110 27.36 -45.88 -20.32
CA LYS A 110 26.33 -46.79 -19.73
C LYS A 110 25.63 -46.13 -18.52
N ASN A 111 26.03 -44.96 -18.08
CA ASN A 111 25.46 -44.28 -16.93
C ASN A 111 24.09 -43.64 -17.28
N LYS A 112 23.02 -44.25 -16.78
CA LYS A 112 21.64 -43.82 -17.06
C LYS A 112 21.38 -42.40 -16.64
N THR A 113 21.93 -41.97 -15.49
CA THR A 113 21.73 -40.62 -14.95
C THR A 113 22.27 -39.54 -15.89
N PHE A 114 23.45 -39.78 -16.47
CA PHE A 114 24.03 -38.84 -17.43
C PHE A 114 23.22 -38.74 -18.71
N LEU A 115 22.74 -39.89 -19.22
CA LEU A 115 21.93 -39.97 -20.44
C LEU A 115 20.56 -39.29 -20.25
N GLU A 116 19.93 -39.47 -19.09
CA GLU A 116 18.67 -38.83 -18.77
C GLU A 116 18.84 -37.32 -18.64
N THR A 117 19.87 -36.86 -17.92
CA THR A 117 20.19 -35.43 -17.77
C THR A 117 20.50 -34.80 -19.12
N LEU A 118 21.27 -35.49 -19.98
CA LEU A 118 21.59 -35.03 -21.34
C LEU A 118 20.33 -34.85 -22.19
N ARG A 119 19.41 -35.82 -22.16
CA ARG A 119 18.14 -35.73 -22.89
C ARG A 119 17.29 -34.58 -22.39
N ARG A 120 17.18 -34.40 -21.08
CA ARG A 120 16.39 -33.37 -20.45
C ARG A 120 16.92 -31.99 -20.81
N LEU A 121 18.19 -31.73 -20.60
CA LEU A 121 18.84 -30.46 -20.94
C LEU A 121 18.79 -30.17 -22.45
N GLY A 122 18.96 -31.18 -23.28
CA GLY A 122 18.83 -31.05 -24.73
C GLY A 122 17.43 -30.65 -25.18
N ALA A 123 16.40 -31.25 -24.58
CA ALA A 123 15.01 -30.89 -24.84
C ALA A 123 14.68 -29.45 -24.37
N GLU A 124 15.22 -29.06 -23.23
CA GLU A 124 15.04 -27.73 -22.68
C GLU A 124 15.72 -26.63 -23.51
N ILE A 125 16.95 -26.90 -24.00
CA ILE A 125 17.66 -26.04 -24.95
C ILE A 125 16.91 -25.95 -26.29
N GLN A 126 16.41 -27.08 -26.82
CA GLN A 126 15.62 -27.08 -28.06
C GLN A 126 14.29 -26.32 -27.89
N ALA A 127 13.61 -26.46 -26.75
CA ALA A 127 12.41 -25.71 -26.45
C ALA A 127 12.69 -24.21 -26.39
N LYS A 128 13.78 -23.80 -25.70
CA LYS A 128 14.24 -22.40 -25.69
C LYS A 128 14.59 -21.88 -27.09
N LEU A 129 15.29 -22.65 -27.90
CA LEU A 129 15.62 -22.28 -29.30
C LEU A 129 14.37 -22.13 -30.17
N LYS A 130 13.41 -23.05 -30.07
CA LYS A 130 12.12 -22.92 -30.79
C LYS A 130 11.36 -21.66 -30.42
N THR A 131 11.30 -21.34 -29.13
CA THR A 131 10.66 -20.09 -28.63
C THR A 131 11.43 -18.87 -29.13
N THR A 132 12.73 -18.91 -29.14
CA THR A 132 13.66 -17.88 -29.59
C THR A 132 13.46 -17.52 -31.07
N PHE A 133 13.52 -18.49 -31.95
CA PHE A 133 13.35 -18.23 -33.41
C PHE A 133 11.97 -17.70 -33.78
N SER A 134 10.91 -18.14 -33.08
CA SER A 134 9.56 -17.63 -33.33
C SER A 134 9.38 -16.18 -32.80
N THR A 135 10.06 -15.83 -31.74
CA THR A 135 9.98 -14.50 -31.14
C THR A 135 10.79 -13.46 -31.90
N ASP A 136 11.99 -13.81 -32.36
CA ASP A 136 12.85 -12.91 -33.14
C ASP A 136 12.19 -12.51 -34.46
N SER A 137 11.59 -13.47 -35.17
CA SER A 137 10.82 -13.19 -36.38
C SER A 137 9.62 -12.31 -36.13
N ARG A 138 8.95 -12.47 -35.00
CA ARG A 138 7.83 -11.60 -34.61
C ARG A 138 8.29 -10.19 -34.29
N VAL A 139 9.40 -10.01 -33.57
CA VAL A 139 9.97 -8.70 -33.26
C VAL A 139 10.29 -7.93 -34.54
N GLN A 140 10.98 -8.58 -35.49
CA GLN A 140 11.30 -7.97 -36.77
C GLN A 140 10.04 -7.55 -37.55
N ASN A 141 9.06 -8.44 -37.62
CA ASN A 141 7.80 -8.16 -38.29
C ASN A 141 7.02 -6.98 -37.65
N MET A 142 7.07 -6.84 -36.31
CA MET A 142 6.46 -5.69 -35.63
C MET A 142 7.10 -4.36 -36.05
N PHE A 143 8.44 -4.32 -36.15
CA PHE A 143 9.15 -3.14 -36.64
C PHE A 143 8.89 -2.87 -38.11
N ASP A 144 8.84 -3.89 -38.96
CA ASP A 144 8.53 -3.74 -40.38
C ASP A 144 7.14 -3.13 -40.58
N ILE A 145 6.13 -3.59 -39.84
CA ILE A 145 4.77 -3.00 -39.84
C ILE A 145 4.78 -1.54 -39.39
N LEU A 146 5.56 -1.22 -38.37
CA LEU A 146 5.61 0.16 -37.84
C LEU A 146 6.25 1.14 -38.79
N PHE A 147 7.25 0.73 -39.55
CA PHE A 147 7.96 1.57 -40.52
C PHE A 147 7.32 1.58 -41.93
N ASP A 148 6.40 0.67 -42.22
CA ASP A 148 5.69 0.66 -43.51
C ASP A 148 4.65 1.80 -43.56
N GLU A 149 4.89 2.80 -44.43
CA GLU A 149 4.02 3.96 -44.55
C GLU A 149 2.62 3.64 -45.07
N GLU A 150 2.49 2.57 -45.88
CA GLU A 150 1.21 2.15 -46.48
C GLU A 150 0.36 1.30 -45.53
N MET A 151 0.92 0.87 -44.38
CA MET A 151 0.22 0.01 -43.43
C MET A 151 -0.87 0.74 -42.66
N ASP A 152 -1.99 0.05 -42.52
CA ASP A 152 -3.16 0.53 -41.77
C ASP A 152 -2.82 0.92 -40.32
N LYS A 153 -3.41 2.03 -39.87
CA LYS A 153 -3.19 2.60 -38.52
C LYS A 153 -3.48 1.61 -37.41
N ASP A 154 -4.56 0.80 -37.55
CA ASP A 154 -4.93 -0.22 -36.55
C ASP A 154 -3.88 -1.32 -36.43
N LYS A 155 -3.24 -1.69 -37.55
CA LYS A 155 -2.16 -2.69 -37.55
C LYS A 155 -0.89 -2.12 -36.91
N LYS A 156 -0.56 -0.86 -37.15
CA LYS A 156 0.56 -0.19 -36.50
C LYS A 156 0.37 -0.08 -35.01
N GLU A 157 -0.84 0.29 -34.54
CA GLU A 157 -1.17 0.36 -33.12
C GLU A 157 -1.07 -1.01 -32.46
N LYS A 158 -1.56 -2.08 -33.10
CA LYS A 158 -1.40 -3.46 -32.61
C LYS A 158 0.06 -3.88 -32.53
N ALA A 159 0.87 -3.56 -33.55
CA ALA A 159 2.30 -3.87 -33.55
C ALA A 159 3.03 -3.12 -32.43
N ALA A 160 2.73 -1.85 -32.21
CA ALA A 160 3.28 -1.04 -31.13
C ALA A 160 2.91 -1.62 -29.74
N ASN A 161 1.63 -1.94 -29.53
CA ASN A 161 1.16 -2.54 -28.29
C ASN A 161 1.80 -3.90 -28.02
N ASN A 162 1.99 -4.72 -29.04
CA ASN A 162 2.66 -6.01 -28.93
C ASN A 162 4.13 -5.86 -28.54
N LEU A 163 4.85 -4.88 -29.07
CA LEU A 163 6.23 -4.56 -28.65
C LEU A 163 6.28 -4.13 -27.20
N ILE A 164 5.36 -3.26 -26.77
CA ILE A 164 5.28 -2.79 -25.37
C ILE A 164 5.02 -3.97 -24.42
N VAL A 165 4.08 -4.85 -24.75
CA VAL A 165 3.77 -6.04 -23.94
C VAL A 165 4.97 -6.97 -23.87
N LEU A 166 5.59 -7.27 -25.02
CA LEU A 166 6.75 -8.13 -25.10
C LEU A 166 7.94 -7.59 -24.29
N SER A 167 8.15 -6.28 -24.30
CA SER A 167 9.24 -5.63 -23.55
C SER A 167 9.13 -5.77 -22.03
N ARG A 168 7.93 -6.02 -21.51
CA ARG A 168 7.69 -6.20 -20.06
C ARG A 168 8.08 -7.58 -19.55
N GLU A 169 8.25 -8.54 -20.45
CA GLU A 169 8.75 -9.87 -20.13
C GLU A 169 10.26 -9.89 -20.32
N ASP A 170 11.02 -10.41 -19.35
CA ASP A 170 12.49 -10.38 -19.38
C ASP A 170 13.06 -11.06 -20.65
N ALA A 171 12.52 -12.23 -21.02
CA ALA A 171 12.91 -12.93 -22.24
C ALA A 171 12.57 -12.13 -23.52
N GLY A 172 11.43 -11.47 -23.55
CA GLY A 172 11.00 -10.62 -24.65
C GLY A 172 11.85 -9.36 -24.77
N ALA A 173 12.11 -8.69 -23.64
CA ALA A 173 13.00 -7.54 -23.58
C ALA A 173 14.40 -7.84 -24.08
N GLU A 174 14.94 -8.98 -23.69
CA GLU A 174 16.26 -9.45 -24.16
C GLU A 174 16.28 -9.69 -25.66
N ARG A 175 15.20 -10.26 -26.22
CA ARG A 175 15.08 -10.48 -27.67
C ARG A 175 15.01 -9.17 -28.46
N ILE A 176 14.22 -8.20 -27.99
CA ILE A 176 14.18 -6.88 -28.62
C ILE A 176 15.57 -6.25 -28.58
N PHE A 177 16.25 -6.35 -27.44
CA PHE A 177 17.61 -5.79 -27.27
C PHE A 177 18.62 -6.42 -28.23
N GLN A 178 18.66 -7.76 -28.33
CA GLN A 178 19.60 -8.49 -29.19
C GLN A 178 19.33 -8.34 -30.69
N ASN A 179 18.06 -8.07 -31.07
CA ASN A 179 17.68 -7.86 -32.49
C ASN A 179 17.77 -6.38 -32.92
N ASN A 180 18.75 -5.67 -32.42
CA ASN A 180 18.98 -4.28 -32.77
C ASN A 180 17.78 -3.35 -32.45
N GLY A 181 17.02 -3.70 -31.41
CA GLY A 181 15.79 -3.00 -31.06
C GLY A 181 16.00 -1.56 -30.64
N VAL A 182 17.06 -1.25 -29.89
CA VAL A 182 17.31 0.13 -29.43
C VAL A 182 17.51 1.11 -30.58
N PRO A 183 18.36 0.86 -31.58
CA PRO A 183 18.46 1.72 -32.76
C PRO A 183 17.13 1.86 -33.54
N LEU A 184 16.36 0.77 -33.66
CA LEU A 184 15.05 0.81 -34.31
C LEU A 184 14.04 1.66 -33.52
N LEU A 185 14.04 1.57 -32.19
CA LEU A 185 13.21 2.42 -31.33
C LEU A 185 13.62 3.88 -31.40
N LEU A 186 14.92 4.17 -31.51
CA LEU A 186 15.41 5.53 -31.76
C LEU A 186 14.92 6.07 -33.12
N ASN A 187 14.92 5.25 -34.17
CA ASN A 187 14.35 5.63 -35.46
C ASN A 187 12.84 5.95 -35.35
N MET A 188 12.10 5.20 -34.51
CA MET A 188 10.68 5.50 -34.24
C MET A 188 10.54 6.88 -33.58
N ILE A 189 11.41 7.22 -32.65
CA ILE A 189 11.43 8.51 -31.97
C ILE A 189 11.74 9.64 -32.97
N ASP A 190 12.71 9.41 -33.84
CA ASP A 190 13.15 10.40 -34.85
C ASP A 190 12.10 10.67 -35.93
N THR A 191 11.06 9.85 -36.08
CA THR A 191 9.92 10.14 -36.98
C THR A 191 9.14 11.41 -36.56
N GLY A 192 9.27 11.83 -35.30
CA GLY A 192 8.55 12.97 -34.74
C GLY A 192 7.05 12.75 -34.52
N LYS A 193 6.52 11.57 -34.83
CA LYS A 193 5.10 11.25 -34.64
C LYS A 193 4.84 10.90 -33.17
N PRO A 194 3.90 11.57 -32.46
CA PRO A 194 3.69 11.34 -31.03
C PRO A 194 3.42 9.87 -30.66
N GLU A 195 2.60 9.18 -31.44
CA GLU A 195 2.25 7.78 -31.19
C GLU A 195 3.48 6.86 -31.27
N MET A 196 4.37 7.12 -32.23
CA MET A 196 5.62 6.37 -32.41
C MET A 196 6.59 6.64 -31.28
N ILE A 197 6.70 7.90 -30.86
CA ILE A 197 7.56 8.29 -29.74
C ILE A 197 7.09 7.61 -28.44
N VAL A 198 5.80 7.67 -28.13
CA VAL A 198 5.23 7.05 -26.93
C VAL A 198 5.42 5.54 -26.93
N ALA A 199 5.17 4.89 -28.07
CA ALA A 199 5.36 3.44 -28.21
C ALA A 199 6.83 3.03 -28.02
N ALA A 200 7.75 3.76 -28.63
CA ALA A 200 9.18 3.52 -28.50
C ALA A 200 9.67 3.70 -27.05
N VAL A 201 9.27 4.77 -26.40
CA VAL A 201 9.64 5.10 -25.02
C VAL A 201 9.07 4.07 -24.04
N ARG A 202 7.81 3.65 -24.21
CA ARG A 202 7.19 2.60 -23.37
C ARG A 202 7.86 1.25 -23.56
N THR A 203 8.30 0.93 -24.76
CA THR A 203 9.07 -0.29 -25.06
C THR A 203 10.43 -0.23 -24.37
N LEU A 204 11.15 0.88 -24.46
CA LEU A 204 12.42 1.10 -23.75
C LEU A 204 12.23 0.97 -22.22
N SER A 205 11.13 1.49 -21.67
CA SER A 205 10.82 1.37 -20.24
C SER A 205 10.70 -0.10 -19.82
N GLY A 206 9.95 -0.90 -20.60
CA GLY A 206 9.84 -2.34 -20.35
C GLY A 206 11.18 -3.07 -20.41
N MET A 207 12.02 -2.70 -21.40
CA MET A 207 13.35 -3.30 -21.56
C MET A 207 14.30 -2.98 -20.40
N CYS A 208 14.17 -1.83 -19.77
CA CYS A 208 15.00 -1.41 -18.62
C CYS A 208 14.56 -2.08 -17.31
N THR A 209 13.30 -2.45 -17.19
CA THR A 209 12.71 -2.91 -15.92
C THR A 209 13.33 -4.25 -15.48
N GLY A 210 13.82 -4.29 -14.23
CA GLY A 210 14.31 -5.51 -13.58
C GLY A 210 15.66 -6.03 -14.06
N HIS A 211 16.37 -5.29 -14.93
CA HIS A 211 17.63 -5.77 -15.50
C HIS A 211 18.68 -4.66 -15.59
N LYS A 212 19.50 -4.52 -14.54
CA LYS A 212 20.48 -3.43 -14.38
C LYS A 212 21.46 -3.30 -15.56
N ALA A 213 22.05 -4.40 -16.00
CA ALA A 213 23.03 -4.38 -17.10
C ALA A 213 22.41 -3.88 -18.40
N ARG A 214 21.20 -4.34 -18.73
CA ARG A 214 20.46 -3.91 -19.93
C ARG A 214 20.05 -2.45 -19.83
N ALA A 215 19.58 -2.01 -18.67
CA ALA A 215 19.26 -0.60 -18.42
C ALA A 215 20.47 0.31 -18.59
N MET A 216 21.65 -0.08 -18.05
CA MET A 216 22.91 0.65 -18.25
C MET A 216 23.32 0.70 -19.73
N ALA A 217 23.20 -0.41 -20.44
CA ALA A 217 23.50 -0.46 -21.87
C ALA A 217 22.57 0.45 -22.68
N ILE A 218 21.27 0.45 -22.38
CA ILE A 218 20.27 1.31 -23.05
C ILE A 218 20.58 2.78 -22.78
N VAL A 219 20.87 3.16 -21.53
CA VAL A 219 21.27 4.52 -21.17
C VAL A 219 22.49 4.99 -21.95
N ASN A 220 23.49 4.11 -22.10
CA ASN A 220 24.70 4.42 -22.87
C ASN A 220 24.43 4.51 -24.38
N MET A 221 23.53 3.68 -24.92
CA MET A 221 23.18 3.71 -26.35
C MET A 221 22.30 4.89 -26.73
N VAL A 222 21.31 5.22 -25.91
CA VAL A 222 20.37 6.31 -26.16
C VAL A 222 20.97 7.67 -25.77
N GLY A 223 21.63 7.72 -24.63
CA GLY A 223 22.16 8.92 -23.99
C GLY A 223 21.12 9.64 -23.13
N VAL A 224 21.54 10.08 -21.94
CA VAL A 224 20.68 10.81 -21.00
C VAL A 224 20.14 12.10 -21.64
N ASP A 225 20.98 12.81 -22.40
CA ASP A 225 20.58 14.07 -23.08
C ASP A 225 19.46 13.85 -24.11
N LYS A 226 19.49 12.73 -24.85
CA LYS A 226 18.42 12.37 -25.78
C LYS A 226 17.13 12.08 -25.04
N ILE A 227 17.17 11.34 -23.94
CA ILE A 227 15.98 11.05 -23.12
C ILE A 227 15.40 12.36 -22.56
N CYS A 228 16.25 13.26 -22.06
CA CYS A 228 15.82 14.58 -21.61
C CYS A 228 15.19 15.42 -22.75
N SER A 229 15.74 15.36 -23.96
CA SER A 229 15.19 16.09 -25.11
C SER A 229 13.80 15.58 -25.49
N ILE A 230 13.54 14.29 -25.37
CA ILE A 230 12.22 13.70 -25.59
C ILE A 230 11.24 14.17 -24.51
N MET A 231 11.65 14.14 -23.24
CA MET A 231 10.80 14.61 -22.13
C MET A 231 10.50 16.11 -22.21
N ALA A 232 11.37 16.89 -22.84
CA ALA A 232 11.22 18.33 -23.02
C ALA A 232 10.19 18.72 -24.07
N LEU A 233 9.70 17.79 -24.87
CA LEU A 233 8.70 18.07 -25.92
C LEU A 233 7.38 18.55 -25.31
N ASP A 234 6.69 19.43 -26.03
CA ASP A 234 5.41 19.98 -25.59
C ASP A 234 4.25 19.01 -25.86
N ASN A 235 4.30 17.88 -25.15
CA ASN A 235 3.28 16.85 -25.21
C ASN A 235 3.24 16.11 -23.86
N GLU A 236 2.08 16.14 -23.23
CA GLU A 236 1.88 15.55 -21.88
C GLU A 236 2.13 14.04 -21.86
N GLU A 237 1.61 13.30 -22.84
CA GLU A 237 1.74 11.84 -22.91
C GLU A 237 3.20 11.41 -23.15
N ILE A 238 3.92 12.12 -24.00
CA ILE A 238 5.35 11.88 -24.23
C ILE A 238 6.15 12.17 -22.96
N ALA A 239 5.90 13.30 -22.32
CA ALA A 239 6.59 13.68 -21.08
C ALA A 239 6.36 12.63 -19.98
N LEU A 240 5.12 12.17 -19.81
CA LEU A 240 4.78 11.14 -18.84
C LEU A 240 5.42 9.78 -19.15
N ALA A 241 5.36 9.35 -20.42
CA ALA A 241 5.99 8.11 -20.85
C ALA A 241 7.52 8.13 -20.63
N THR A 242 8.16 9.26 -20.92
CA THR A 242 9.61 9.45 -20.75
C THR A 242 9.98 9.52 -19.27
N SER A 243 9.14 10.14 -18.45
CA SER A 243 9.29 10.12 -16.98
C SER A 243 9.26 8.70 -16.45
N ASN A 244 8.35 7.86 -16.94
CA ASN A 244 8.30 6.45 -16.57
C ASN A 244 9.56 5.68 -17.02
N LEU A 245 10.11 6.00 -18.18
CA LEU A 245 11.39 5.44 -18.63
C LEU A 245 12.52 5.79 -17.64
N PHE A 246 12.66 7.06 -17.25
CA PHE A 246 13.64 7.47 -16.24
C PHE A 246 13.41 6.77 -14.90
N GLN A 247 12.16 6.58 -14.50
CA GLN A 247 11.85 5.86 -13.25
C GLN A 247 12.27 4.39 -13.35
N CYS A 248 11.96 3.70 -14.44
CA CYS A 248 12.39 2.33 -14.66
C CYS A 248 13.93 2.21 -14.67
N ILE A 249 14.61 3.15 -15.34
CA ILE A 249 16.07 3.20 -15.33
C ILE A 249 16.60 3.38 -13.91
N ASN A 250 16.08 4.35 -13.17
CA ASN A 250 16.52 4.62 -11.81
C ASN A 250 16.27 3.42 -10.88
N ASP A 251 15.11 2.78 -10.98
CA ASP A 251 14.76 1.62 -10.16
C ASP A 251 15.68 0.43 -10.47
N SER A 252 16.01 0.20 -11.73
CA SER A 252 16.94 -0.86 -12.13
C SER A 252 18.38 -0.55 -11.72
N LEU A 253 18.84 0.70 -11.89
CA LEU A 253 20.20 1.10 -11.51
C LEU A 253 20.42 1.06 -9.99
N THR A 254 19.40 1.37 -9.21
CA THR A 254 19.45 1.31 -7.74
C THR A 254 19.13 -0.09 -7.19
N GLY A 255 18.66 -1.02 -8.02
CA GLY A 255 18.22 -2.34 -7.61
C GLY A 255 16.87 -2.37 -6.90
N ALA A 256 16.08 -1.29 -6.96
CA ALA A 256 14.79 -1.19 -6.30
C ALA A 256 13.72 -2.12 -6.90
N ASP A 257 13.83 -2.48 -8.17
CA ASP A 257 12.94 -3.37 -8.91
C ASP A 257 13.46 -4.81 -9.07
N THR A 258 14.64 -5.12 -8.50
CA THR A 258 15.30 -6.41 -8.69
C THR A 258 14.53 -7.51 -7.95
N ARG A 259 14.13 -8.55 -8.68
CA ARG A 259 13.58 -9.80 -8.12
C ARG A 259 14.69 -10.57 -7.37
N GLU A 260 14.32 -11.45 -6.43
CA GLU A 260 15.27 -12.13 -5.54
C GLU A 260 16.48 -12.79 -6.23
N TYR A 261 16.29 -13.29 -7.45
CA TYR A 261 17.35 -13.94 -8.26
C TYR A 261 18.36 -12.96 -8.88
N GLY A 262 18.09 -11.67 -8.93
CA GLY A 262 18.95 -10.65 -9.54
C GLY A 262 19.74 -9.78 -8.56
N LYS A 263 19.46 -9.90 -7.25
CA LYS A 263 20.04 -9.02 -6.23
C LYS A 263 21.57 -9.08 -6.19
N GLU A 264 22.17 -10.25 -6.30
CA GLU A 264 23.63 -10.41 -6.29
C GLU A 264 24.28 -9.82 -7.54
N ALA A 265 23.70 -10.02 -8.72
CA ALA A 265 24.19 -9.45 -9.98
C ALA A 265 24.00 -7.93 -10.04
N ALA A 266 22.93 -7.40 -9.43
CA ALA A 266 22.67 -5.96 -9.35
C ALA A 266 23.67 -5.20 -8.48
N LEU A 267 24.22 -5.84 -7.44
CA LEU A 267 25.21 -5.24 -6.54
C LEU A 267 26.61 -5.14 -7.15
N VAL A 268 26.93 -5.97 -8.15
CA VAL A 268 28.29 -6.01 -8.76
C VAL A 268 28.52 -4.86 -9.76
N LEU A 269 27.47 -4.36 -10.43
CA LEU A 269 27.58 -3.28 -11.41
C LEU A 269 27.49 -1.91 -10.74
N ASP A 270 28.53 -1.08 -10.87
CA ASP A 270 28.54 0.27 -10.36
C ASP A 270 27.84 1.23 -11.31
N ALA A 271 26.67 1.70 -10.89
CA ALA A 271 25.84 2.67 -11.62
C ALA A 271 25.91 4.09 -11.04
N ALA A 272 26.79 4.36 -10.09
CA ALA A 272 26.87 5.67 -9.40
C ALA A 272 27.09 6.83 -10.38
N LYS A 273 27.94 6.64 -11.39
CA LYS A 273 28.18 7.65 -12.43
C LYS A 273 26.94 7.93 -13.26
N ASP A 274 26.22 6.89 -13.70
CA ASP A 274 25.01 7.04 -14.50
C ASP A 274 23.89 7.72 -13.72
N LEU A 275 23.71 7.34 -12.45
CA LEU A 275 22.73 7.96 -11.55
C LEU A 275 23.04 9.44 -11.31
N LYS A 276 24.33 9.80 -11.14
CA LYS A 276 24.76 11.19 -10.99
C LYS A 276 24.52 11.99 -12.27
N THR A 277 24.80 11.42 -13.43
CA THR A 277 24.54 12.04 -14.74
C THR A 277 23.06 12.31 -14.93
N ILE A 278 22.19 11.35 -14.60
CA ILE A 278 20.74 11.52 -14.67
C ILE A 278 20.29 12.63 -13.71
N LEU A 279 20.78 12.65 -12.49
CA LEU A 279 20.43 13.68 -11.50
C LEU A 279 20.80 15.08 -12.00
N LEU A 280 22.02 15.25 -12.51
CA LEU A 280 22.46 16.53 -13.10
C LEU A 280 21.62 16.95 -14.30
N ALA A 281 21.30 16.03 -15.19
CA ALA A 281 20.48 16.30 -16.37
C ALA A 281 19.06 16.76 -15.98
N LEU A 282 18.46 16.11 -14.99
CA LEU A 282 17.16 16.52 -14.47
C LEU A 282 17.21 17.90 -13.83
N LEU A 283 18.26 18.22 -13.07
CA LEU A 283 18.44 19.55 -12.48
C LEU A 283 18.62 20.63 -13.55
N GLU A 284 19.30 20.33 -14.66
CA GLU A 284 19.44 21.27 -15.79
C GLU A 284 18.09 21.54 -16.49
N MET A 285 17.21 20.54 -16.58
CA MET A 285 15.88 20.71 -17.18
C MET A 285 15.00 21.70 -16.41
N ILE A 286 15.16 21.82 -15.10
CA ILE A 286 14.28 22.65 -14.25
C ILE A 286 14.25 24.11 -14.68
N ALA A 287 15.41 24.70 -14.97
CA ALA A 287 15.53 26.13 -15.30
C ALA A 287 15.76 26.42 -16.80
N ASN A 288 15.70 25.39 -17.65
CA ASN A 288 15.93 25.51 -19.08
C ASN A 288 14.69 26.02 -19.79
N LYS A 289 14.83 27.14 -20.55
CA LYS A 289 13.73 27.75 -21.30
C LYS A 289 13.19 26.89 -22.46
N ASN A 290 13.99 25.96 -22.96
CA ASN A 290 13.60 25.09 -24.09
C ASN A 290 12.82 23.85 -23.62
N VAL A 291 12.63 23.64 -22.32
CA VAL A 291 11.86 22.55 -21.77
C VAL A 291 10.40 22.98 -21.63
N SER A 292 9.48 22.16 -22.12
CA SER A 292 8.05 22.39 -21.96
C SER A 292 7.60 22.37 -20.49
N GLY A 293 6.44 22.92 -20.22
CA GLY A 293 5.85 22.83 -18.87
C GLY A 293 5.65 21.39 -18.42
N TYR A 294 5.18 20.52 -19.30
CA TYR A 294 5.01 19.08 -19.01
C TYR A 294 6.34 18.41 -18.70
N GLY A 295 7.37 18.66 -19.50
CA GLY A 295 8.70 18.07 -19.25
C GLY A 295 9.31 18.55 -17.94
N ARG A 296 9.15 19.83 -17.62
CA ARG A 296 9.61 20.41 -16.34
C ARG A 296 8.92 19.78 -15.14
N ASP A 297 7.61 19.64 -15.20
CA ASP A 297 6.83 19.00 -14.16
C ASP A 297 7.27 17.57 -13.93
N GLN A 298 7.56 16.81 -15.00
CA GLN A 298 8.05 15.44 -14.87
C GLN A 298 9.46 15.38 -14.28
N ALA A 299 10.34 16.32 -14.64
CA ALA A 299 11.67 16.42 -14.02
C ALA A 299 11.57 16.68 -12.51
N LEU A 300 10.73 17.61 -12.09
CA LEU A 300 10.46 17.89 -10.67
C LEU A 300 9.86 16.67 -9.94
N ASN A 301 8.92 15.97 -10.57
CA ASN A 301 8.32 14.76 -10.02
C ASN A 301 9.34 13.63 -9.85
N LEU A 302 10.23 13.42 -10.83
CA LEU A 302 11.30 12.42 -10.74
C LEU A 302 12.26 12.74 -9.59
N LEU A 303 12.64 14.00 -9.43
CA LEU A 303 13.46 14.44 -8.28
C LEU A 303 12.73 14.20 -6.96
N SER A 304 11.46 14.51 -6.89
CA SER A 304 10.62 14.29 -5.70
C SER A 304 10.47 12.82 -5.30
N LYS A 305 10.51 11.91 -6.28
CA LYS A 305 10.41 10.47 -6.05
C LYS A 305 11.75 9.81 -5.67
N ASN A 306 12.85 10.29 -6.24
CA ASN A 306 14.12 9.57 -6.24
C ASN A 306 15.21 10.21 -5.37
N VAL A 307 15.06 11.45 -4.95
CA VAL A 307 16.07 12.15 -4.16
C VAL A 307 15.85 12.00 -2.66
N PRO A 308 14.70 12.37 -2.07
CA PRO A 308 14.50 12.25 -0.63
C PRO A 308 14.48 10.80 -0.13
N ARG A 309 15.05 10.55 1.05
CA ARG A 309 15.11 9.23 1.70
C ARG A 309 13.76 8.73 2.24
N THR A 310 12.75 9.56 2.32
CA THR A 310 11.38 9.22 2.73
C THR A 310 10.79 8.06 1.91
N ASN A 311 11.37 7.80 0.74
CA ASN A 311 11.11 6.58 0.00
C ASN A 311 12.12 5.50 0.48
N LYS A 312 11.65 4.45 1.19
CA LYS A 312 12.47 3.33 1.70
C LYS A 312 13.38 2.66 0.65
N LYS A 313 13.18 2.97 -0.63
CA LYS A 313 13.96 2.45 -1.76
C LYS A 313 15.28 3.19 -2.03
N ASN A 314 15.49 4.35 -1.42
CA ASN A 314 16.67 5.17 -1.72
C ASN A 314 17.32 5.72 -0.45
N PRO A 315 18.33 4.99 0.14
CA PRO A 315 18.95 5.39 1.39
C PRO A 315 20.07 6.45 1.24
N ASP A 316 20.34 6.92 0.02
CA ASP A 316 21.47 7.81 -0.25
C ASP A 316 21.16 9.28 0.04
N TYR A 317 21.56 9.72 1.25
CA TYR A 317 21.38 11.09 1.72
C TYR A 317 22.21 12.12 0.95
N SER A 318 23.29 11.69 0.32
CA SER A 318 24.16 12.60 -0.46
C SER A 318 23.43 13.24 -1.63
N ARG A 319 22.42 12.58 -2.17
CA ARG A 319 21.57 13.11 -3.27
C ARG A 319 20.75 14.30 -2.84
N THR A 320 20.19 14.28 -1.63
CA THR A 320 19.45 15.42 -1.08
C THR A 320 20.35 16.63 -0.93
N LEU A 321 21.52 16.45 -0.31
CA LEU A 321 22.51 17.53 -0.16
C LEU A 321 22.99 18.06 -1.51
N PHE A 322 23.31 17.16 -2.45
CA PHE A 322 23.73 17.53 -3.79
C PHE A 322 22.66 18.32 -4.55
N THR A 323 21.38 17.91 -4.43
CA THR A 323 20.24 18.58 -5.07
C THR A 323 20.04 19.97 -4.49
N ILE A 324 20.21 20.16 -3.18
CA ILE A 324 20.13 21.47 -2.54
C ILE A 324 21.26 22.37 -3.03
N ASP A 325 22.48 21.89 -3.08
CA ASP A 325 23.64 22.69 -3.50
C ASP A 325 23.56 23.12 -4.98
N HIS A 326 23.09 22.24 -5.86
CA HIS A 326 23.12 22.47 -7.31
C HIS A 326 21.77 22.85 -7.91
N GLY A 327 20.67 22.60 -7.20
CA GLY A 327 19.31 22.71 -7.77
C GLY A 327 18.36 23.63 -7.00
N LEU A 328 18.61 23.95 -5.74
CA LEU A 328 17.67 24.71 -4.92
C LEU A 328 17.26 26.04 -5.57
N LYS A 329 18.23 26.80 -6.04
CA LYS A 329 17.94 28.09 -6.72
C LYS A 329 17.15 27.93 -8.01
N LYS A 330 17.35 26.81 -8.73
CA LYS A 330 16.59 26.49 -9.94
C LYS A 330 15.13 26.14 -9.61
N ILE A 331 14.91 25.42 -8.53
CA ILE A 331 13.55 25.09 -8.05
C ILE A 331 12.84 26.36 -7.56
N LEU A 332 13.54 27.22 -6.82
CA LEU A 332 13.00 28.52 -6.39
C LEU A 332 12.66 29.42 -7.59
N LYS A 333 13.43 29.33 -8.67
CA LYS A 333 13.14 30.07 -9.90
C LYS A 333 11.82 29.63 -10.53
N VAL A 334 11.53 28.33 -10.54
CA VAL A 334 10.22 27.80 -11.01
C VAL A 334 9.10 28.25 -10.09
N CYS A 335 9.33 28.15 -8.77
CA CYS A 335 8.34 28.52 -7.76
C CYS A 335 7.90 29.98 -7.85
N GLY A 336 8.82 30.87 -8.22
CA GLY A 336 8.57 32.29 -8.33
C GLY A 336 8.09 32.79 -9.68
N GLN A 337 7.95 31.94 -10.69
CA GLN A 337 7.50 32.33 -12.03
C GLN A 337 6.08 32.90 -11.98
N VAL A 338 5.86 33.98 -12.68
CA VAL A 338 4.57 34.63 -12.85
C VAL A 338 4.23 34.56 -14.34
N PRO A 339 3.29 33.69 -14.77
CA PRO A 339 3.07 33.41 -16.20
C PRO A 339 2.69 34.63 -17.04
N GLU A 340 2.09 35.65 -16.42
CA GLU A 340 1.63 36.86 -17.09
C GLU A 340 2.76 37.85 -17.38
N LEU A 341 3.96 37.68 -16.81
CA LEU A 341 5.12 38.53 -17.06
C LEU A 341 5.90 38.04 -18.29
N PRO A 342 6.61 38.93 -19.00
CA PRO A 342 7.42 38.55 -20.15
C PRO A 342 8.61 37.66 -19.73
N ASP A 343 9.09 36.87 -20.66
CA ASP A 343 10.34 36.10 -20.52
C ASP A 343 10.30 34.97 -19.45
N GLN A 344 9.12 34.42 -19.20
CA GLN A 344 8.95 33.37 -18.23
C GLN A 344 9.31 31.97 -18.81
N LEU A 345 9.59 31.00 -17.89
CA LEU A 345 9.73 29.61 -18.25
C LEU A 345 8.37 29.05 -18.71
N PRO A 346 8.32 28.14 -19.71
CA PRO A 346 7.11 27.39 -19.98
C PRO A 346 6.67 26.57 -18.76
N LEU A 347 5.44 26.75 -18.31
CA LEU A 347 4.88 26.12 -17.10
C LEU A 347 3.51 25.53 -17.40
N THR A 348 3.11 24.57 -16.60
CA THR A 348 1.72 24.16 -16.45
C THR A 348 1.09 24.87 -15.24
N GLU A 349 -0.20 24.71 -15.06
CA GLU A 349 -0.90 25.25 -13.88
C GLU A 349 -0.42 24.59 -12.57
N ASN A 350 0.20 23.41 -12.64
CA ASN A 350 0.66 22.64 -11.49
C ASN A 350 2.15 22.85 -11.16
N SER A 351 2.92 23.46 -12.05
CA SER A 351 4.38 23.54 -11.91
C SER A 351 4.84 24.17 -10.60
N GLN A 352 4.21 25.26 -10.17
CA GLN A 352 4.55 25.93 -8.91
C GLN A 352 4.29 25.02 -7.71
N MET A 353 3.15 24.33 -7.69
CA MET A 353 2.79 23.41 -6.60
C MET A 353 3.74 22.20 -6.56
N ILE A 354 4.08 21.64 -7.72
CA ILE A 354 5.03 20.53 -7.81
C ILE A 354 6.40 20.95 -7.28
N ALA A 355 6.85 22.16 -7.63
CA ALA A 355 8.10 22.73 -7.09
C ALA A 355 8.03 22.91 -5.57
N SER A 356 6.93 23.41 -5.04
CA SER A 356 6.73 23.55 -3.58
C SER A 356 6.75 22.21 -2.85
N VAL A 357 6.14 21.18 -3.43
CA VAL A 357 6.17 19.81 -2.88
C VAL A 357 7.61 19.27 -2.84
N LEU A 358 8.39 19.48 -3.89
CA LEU A 358 9.79 19.07 -3.92
C LEU A 358 10.61 19.82 -2.87
N LEU A 359 10.44 21.15 -2.75
CA LEU A 359 11.10 21.96 -1.73
C LEU A 359 10.80 21.45 -0.32
N ASN A 360 9.54 21.13 -0.05
CA ASN A 360 9.14 20.59 1.26
C ASN A 360 9.82 19.25 1.54
N LYS A 361 9.80 18.33 0.59
CA LYS A 361 10.42 17.01 0.74
C LYS A 361 11.93 17.09 0.95
N LEU A 362 12.60 17.99 0.24
CA LEU A 362 14.05 18.22 0.44
C LEU A 362 14.34 18.75 1.84
N TYR A 363 13.54 19.70 2.32
CA TYR A 363 13.68 20.28 3.64
C TYR A 363 13.39 19.27 4.76
N ASP A 364 12.34 18.48 4.59
CA ASP A 364 11.94 17.44 5.56
C ASP A 364 12.98 16.30 5.65
N ASP A 365 13.72 16.06 4.56
CA ASP A 365 14.78 15.03 4.55
C ASP A 365 16.05 15.46 5.30
N LEU A 366 16.20 16.74 5.60
CA LEU A 366 17.36 17.27 6.33
C LEU A 366 17.35 16.82 7.79
N THR A 367 18.48 16.28 8.25
CA THR A 367 18.57 15.61 9.56
C THR A 367 19.10 16.49 10.67
N CYS A 368 19.83 17.54 10.35
CA CYS A 368 20.47 18.40 11.35
C CYS A 368 20.18 19.88 11.12
N ASP A 369 20.27 20.66 12.20
CA ASP A 369 19.99 22.09 12.17
C ASP A 369 20.93 22.89 11.25
N PRO A 370 22.24 22.65 11.19
CA PRO A 370 23.12 23.37 10.25
C PRO A 370 22.72 23.23 8.78
N GLU A 371 22.24 22.07 8.36
CA GLU A 371 21.77 21.85 6.99
C GLU A 371 20.44 22.58 6.72
N ARG A 372 19.55 22.58 7.69
CA ARG A 372 18.30 23.35 7.64
C ARG A 372 18.55 24.85 7.61
N ASP A 373 19.51 25.31 8.40
CA ASP A 373 19.94 26.71 8.40
C ASP A 373 20.56 27.12 7.08
N ASN A 374 21.39 26.25 6.47
CA ASN A 374 21.93 26.47 5.13
C ASN A 374 20.82 26.57 4.07
N PHE A 375 19.82 25.69 4.13
CA PHE A 375 18.66 25.75 3.24
C PHE A 375 17.90 27.08 3.39
N ARG A 376 17.66 27.50 4.64
CA ARG A 376 16.99 28.78 4.93
C ARG A 376 17.79 29.98 4.44
N GLU A 377 19.11 29.94 4.63
CA GLU A 377 20.00 31.00 4.19
C GLU A 377 20.03 31.16 2.66
N ILE A 378 20.09 30.04 1.91
CA ILE A 378 20.01 30.04 0.45
C ILE A 378 18.70 30.68 -0.01
N CYS A 379 17.57 30.31 0.61
CA CYS A 379 16.25 30.87 0.31
C CYS A 379 16.21 32.39 0.61
N ASP A 380 16.73 32.79 1.78
CA ASP A 380 16.76 34.19 2.21
C ASP A 380 17.59 35.07 1.25
N GLN A 381 18.79 34.60 0.91
CA GLN A 381 19.66 35.28 -0.08
C GLN A 381 19.02 35.36 -1.46
N TYR A 382 18.36 34.28 -1.90
CA TYR A 382 17.64 34.27 -3.17
C TYR A 382 16.54 35.34 -3.20
N ILE A 383 15.68 35.36 -2.19
CA ILE A 383 14.59 36.34 -2.08
C ILE A 383 15.14 37.78 -2.03
N LYS A 384 16.15 38.06 -1.20
CA LYS A 384 16.79 39.38 -1.11
C LYS A 384 17.37 39.84 -2.44
N SER A 385 17.93 38.92 -3.23
CA SER A 385 18.47 39.23 -4.57
C SER A 385 17.38 39.60 -5.59
N LYS A 386 16.12 39.26 -5.35
CA LYS A 386 14.99 39.52 -6.25
C LYS A 386 14.14 40.70 -5.83
N ILE A 387 14.17 41.13 -4.61
CA ILE A 387 13.48 42.35 -4.15
C ILE A 387 14.24 43.56 -4.69
N ASP A 388 13.65 44.28 -5.66
CA ASP A 388 14.25 45.42 -6.32
C ASP A 388 13.20 46.53 -6.44
N PRO A 389 13.38 47.64 -5.72
CA PRO A 389 12.44 48.77 -5.78
C PRO A 389 12.30 49.38 -7.18
N ASN A 390 13.32 49.20 -8.03
CA ASN A 390 13.35 49.74 -9.42
C ASN A 390 12.82 48.75 -10.45
N ASN A 391 12.61 47.49 -10.05
CA ASN A 391 12.10 46.44 -10.96
C ASN A 391 10.98 45.66 -10.27
N MET A 392 9.74 46.08 -10.49
CA MET A 392 8.57 45.49 -9.88
C MET A 392 8.40 44.02 -10.29
N ASP A 393 8.78 43.61 -11.51
CA ASP A 393 8.63 42.25 -11.99
C ASP A 393 9.56 41.28 -11.23
N LYS A 394 10.77 41.70 -10.84
CA LYS A 394 11.63 40.94 -9.95
C LYS A 394 11.03 40.81 -8.54
N THR A 395 10.46 41.90 -8.04
CA THR A 395 9.80 41.89 -6.72
C THR A 395 8.59 40.98 -6.71
N LEU A 396 7.79 40.94 -7.76
CA LEU A 396 6.70 39.96 -7.90
C LEU A 396 7.19 38.53 -7.92
N HIS A 397 8.31 38.25 -8.58
CA HIS A 397 8.96 36.97 -8.54
C HIS A 397 9.35 36.57 -7.10
N ALA A 398 9.90 37.51 -6.32
CA ALA A 398 10.22 37.25 -4.91
C ALA A 398 8.97 36.93 -4.09
N VAL A 399 7.91 37.73 -4.24
CA VAL A 399 6.63 37.53 -3.53
C VAL A 399 6.00 36.19 -3.89
N ASN A 400 6.03 35.82 -5.17
CA ASN A 400 5.50 34.55 -5.64
C ASN A 400 6.35 33.37 -5.16
N THR A 401 7.67 33.51 -5.05
CA THR A 401 8.56 32.51 -4.44
C THR A 401 8.22 32.30 -2.96
N ILE A 402 7.98 33.38 -2.21
CA ILE A 402 7.55 33.30 -0.81
C ILE A 402 6.20 32.56 -0.71
N SER A 403 5.26 32.89 -1.60
CA SER A 403 3.96 32.22 -1.69
C SER A 403 4.12 30.70 -1.89
N GLY A 404 5.02 30.29 -2.78
CA GLY A 404 5.36 28.88 -2.99
C GLY A 404 6.00 28.21 -1.77
N LEU A 405 6.91 28.88 -1.10
CA LEU A 405 7.54 28.37 0.14
C LEU A 405 6.53 28.28 1.31
N LEU A 406 5.51 29.12 1.35
CA LEU A 406 4.42 29.01 2.31
C LEU A 406 3.53 27.77 2.08
N GLN A 407 3.52 27.25 0.87
CA GLN A 407 2.87 25.97 0.55
C GLN A 407 3.74 24.76 0.91
N GLY A 408 5.05 24.95 1.03
CA GLY A 408 6.02 23.98 1.53
C GLY A 408 7.45 24.32 1.10
N PRO A 409 8.41 24.34 1.99
CA PRO A 409 8.38 24.13 3.45
C PRO A 409 7.86 25.37 4.22
N PHE A 410 6.81 25.14 4.94
CA PHE A 410 6.07 26.22 5.61
C PHE A 410 6.91 27.05 6.58
N ASP A 411 7.83 26.43 7.32
CA ASP A 411 8.70 27.12 8.27
C ASP A 411 9.63 28.12 7.58
N VAL A 412 10.14 27.76 6.42
CA VAL A 412 11.02 28.66 5.62
C VAL A 412 10.20 29.84 5.09
N GLY A 413 9.03 29.59 4.50
CA GLY A 413 8.13 30.64 4.05
C GLY A 413 7.68 31.56 5.19
N ASN A 414 7.39 30.98 6.36
CA ASN A 414 7.05 31.75 7.56
C ASN A 414 8.17 32.64 8.07
N ALA A 415 9.40 32.19 8.04
CA ALA A 415 10.56 32.98 8.43
C ALA A 415 10.70 34.20 7.50
N LEU A 416 10.58 33.98 6.18
CA LEU A 416 10.68 35.03 5.18
C LEU A 416 9.58 36.10 5.31
N VAL A 417 8.35 35.69 5.52
CA VAL A 417 7.22 36.63 5.76
C VAL A 417 7.38 37.39 7.07
N GLY A 418 8.09 36.83 8.03
CA GLY A 418 8.42 37.48 9.30
C GLY A 418 9.44 38.60 9.20
N HIS A 419 10.12 38.76 8.06
CA HIS A 419 11.05 39.89 7.87
C HIS A 419 10.28 41.21 7.83
N GLN A 420 10.91 42.23 8.38
CA GLN A 420 10.33 43.59 8.44
C GLN A 420 9.98 44.08 7.03
N GLY A 421 8.77 44.59 6.85
CA GLY A 421 8.29 45.21 5.62
C GLY A 421 7.74 44.24 4.56
N VAL A 422 7.89 42.92 4.73
CA VAL A 422 7.40 41.95 3.75
C VAL A 422 5.87 41.89 3.72
N MET A 423 5.23 41.85 4.88
CA MET A 423 3.76 41.85 4.98
C MET A 423 3.17 43.14 4.46
N GLU A 424 3.77 44.26 4.83
CA GLU A 424 3.36 45.59 4.36
C GLU A 424 3.49 45.72 2.85
N MET A 425 4.55 45.18 2.26
CA MET A 425 4.75 45.16 0.80
C MET A 425 3.66 44.30 0.11
N MET A 426 3.32 43.14 0.66
CA MET A 426 2.26 42.28 0.11
C MET A 426 0.89 42.99 0.14
N VAL A 427 0.57 43.67 1.26
CA VAL A 427 -0.67 44.43 1.39
C VAL A 427 -0.69 45.62 0.44
N ALA A 428 0.42 46.35 0.27
CA ALA A 428 0.53 47.46 -0.63
C ALA A 428 0.33 47.05 -2.12
N LEU A 429 0.85 45.89 -2.53
CA LEU A 429 0.65 45.35 -3.87
C LEU A 429 -0.82 45.05 -4.20
N CYS A 430 -1.65 44.73 -3.18
CA CYS A 430 -3.09 44.59 -3.38
C CYS A 430 -3.77 45.90 -3.82
N GLY A 431 -3.20 47.04 -3.49
CA GLY A 431 -3.67 48.36 -3.91
C GLY A 431 -3.13 48.85 -5.27
N SER A 432 -2.29 48.05 -5.95
CA SER A 432 -1.75 48.36 -7.27
C SER A 432 -2.85 48.41 -8.33
N GLU A 433 -2.63 49.25 -9.38
CA GLU A 433 -3.52 49.31 -10.55
C GLU A 433 -3.25 48.15 -11.53
N ARG A 434 -2.10 47.46 -11.45
CA ARG A 434 -1.78 46.30 -12.28
C ARG A 434 -2.48 45.05 -11.74
N GLU A 435 -3.26 44.39 -12.60
CA GLU A 435 -3.94 43.14 -12.24
C GLU A 435 -2.98 42.02 -11.81
N VAL A 436 -1.80 41.95 -12.44
CA VAL A 436 -0.76 40.95 -12.10
C VAL A 436 -0.26 41.15 -10.68
N ASP A 437 -0.02 42.40 -10.26
CA ASP A 437 0.40 42.71 -8.89
C ASP A 437 -0.66 42.27 -7.86
N GLN A 438 -1.93 42.59 -8.16
CA GLN A 438 -3.06 42.21 -7.31
C GLN A 438 -3.18 40.69 -7.19
N MET A 439 -3.06 39.97 -8.30
CA MET A 439 -3.16 38.50 -8.30
C MET A 439 -2.06 37.89 -7.45
N VAL A 440 -0.82 38.23 -7.66
CA VAL A 440 0.33 37.71 -6.92
C VAL A 440 0.22 38.05 -5.42
N ALA A 441 -0.17 39.28 -5.10
CA ALA A 441 -0.33 39.74 -3.72
C ALA A 441 -1.47 39.03 -3.00
N VAL A 442 -2.63 38.88 -3.64
CA VAL A 442 -3.77 38.15 -3.07
C VAL A 442 -3.40 36.72 -2.77
N GLU A 443 -2.72 36.04 -3.70
CA GLU A 443 -2.26 34.68 -3.54
C GLU A 443 -1.28 34.54 -2.37
N ALA A 444 -0.30 35.43 -2.27
CA ALA A 444 0.67 35.45 -1.19
C ALA A 444 0.02 35.72 0.18
N LEU A 445 -0.97 36.58 0.25
CA LEU A 445 -1.73 36.84 1.48
C LEU A 445 -2.57 35.64 1.90
N ILE A 446 -3.18 34.95 0.95
CA ILE A 446 -3.93 33.70 1.23
C ILE A 446 -3.00 32.69 1.90
N HIS A 447 -1.80 32.46 1.34
CA HIS A 447 -0.87 31.48 1.89
C HIS A 447 -0.25 31.95 3.23
N SER A 448 -0.01 33.25 3.43
CA SER A 448 0.56 33.78 4.67
C SER A 448 -0.43 33.80 5.83
N SER A 449 -1.73 33.81 5.57
CA SER A 449 -2.80 33.92 6.60
C SER A 449 -3.03 32.65 7.44
N THR A 450 -2.23 31.63 7.27
CA THR A 450 -2.35 30.36 8.04
C THR A 450 -2.01 30.56 9.52
N LYS A 451 -1.06 31.44 9.86
CA LYS A 451 -0.79 31.82 11.24
C LYS A 451 -1.76 32.89 11.73
N MET A 452 -2.31 32.68 12.94
CA MET A 452 -3.31 33.56 13.53
C MET A 452 -2.86 35.03 13.66
N SER A 453 -1.61 35.26 14.06
CA SER A 453 -1.04 36.61 14.17
C SER A 453 -0.99 37.33 12.82
N ARG A 454 -0.71 36.63 11.75
CA ARG A 454 -0.68 37.18 10.39
C ARG A 454 -2.07 37.38 9.83
N ALA A 455 -2.98 36.43 10.07
CA ALA A 455 -4.40 36.62 9.74
C ALA A 455 -4.95 37.88 10.40
N SER A 456 -4.66 38.11 11.67
CA SER A 456 -5.06 39.32 12.42
C SER A 456 -4.45 40.60 11.80
N PHE A 457 -3.16 40.56 11.41
CA PHE A 457 -2.52 41.67 10.72
C PHE A 457 -3.22 42.00 9.39
N ILE A 458 -3.52 40.99 8.57
CA ILE A 458 -4.19 41.15 7.28
C ILE A 458 -5.62 41.64 7.47
N ILE A 459 -6.35 41.17 8.47
CA ILE A 459 -7.70 41.62 8.79
C ILE A 459 -7.67 43.12 9.15
N THR A 460 -6.69 43.54 9.91
CA THR A 460 -6.55 44.96 10.31
C THR A 460 -6.14 45.86 9.16
N ASN A 461 -5.21 45.43 8.32
CA ASN A 461 -4.53 46.30 7.33
C ASN A 461 -4.94 46.06 5.89
N GLY A 462 -5.46 44.88 5.53
CA GLY A 462 -5.66 44.42 4.16
C GLY A 462 -7.08 43.97 3.80
N VAL A 463 -7.94 43.70 4.76
CA VAL A 463 -9.27 43.13 4.47
C VAL A 463 -10.15 44.09 3.65
N SER A 464 -10.02 45.37 3.87
CA SER A 464 -10.74 46.40 3.11
C SER A 464 -10.31 46.42 1.64
N LEU A 465 -9.00 46.26 1.38
CA LEU A 465 -8.45 46.15 0.03
C LEU A 465 -8.94 44.90 -0.70
N LEU A 466 -8.97 43.75 -0.01
CA LEU A 466 -9.52 42.50 -0.59
C LEU A 466 -11.02 42.64 -0.93
N LYS A 467 -11.79 43.31 -0.08
CA LYS A 467 -13.20 43.62 -0.35
C LYS A 467 -13.36 44.55 -1.55
N ASP A 468 -12.50 45.55 -1.68
CA ASP A 468 -12.49 46.48 -2.78
C ASP A 468 -12.11 45.84 -4.10
N ILE A 469 -11.11 44.98 -4.09
CA ILE A 469 -10.73 44.14 -5.25
C ILE A 469 -11.94 43.29 -5.67
N TYR A 470 -12.54 42.58 -4.73
CA TYR A 470 -13.74 41.75 -5.02
C TYR A 470 -14.88 42.53 -5.66
N LYS A 471 -15.11 43.78 -5.23
CA LYS A 471 -16.20 44.61 -5.75
C LYS A 471 -15.90 45.28 -7.06
N LYS A 472 -14.66 45.74 -7.27
CA LYS A 472 -14.29 46.65 -8.39
C LYS A 472 -13.71 45.93 -9.58
N THR A 473 -13.02 44.77 -9.39
CA THR A 473 -12.35 44.13 -10.53
C THR A 473 -13.37 43.49 -11.48
N THR A 474 -13.09 43.58 -12.77
CA THR A 474 -13.83 42.89 -13.82
C THR A 474 -13.20 41.53 -14.15
N ASN A 475 -11.98 41.28 -13.70
CA ASN A 475 -11.28 40.00 -13.86
C ASN A 475 -11.83 38.97 -12.91
N GLU A 476 -12.56 37.96 -13.41
CA GLU A 476 -13.21 36.96 -12.61
C GLU A 476 -12.21 36.12 -11.78
N LYS A 477 -11.02 35.90 -12.30
CA LYS A 477 -9.96 35.13 -11.59
C LYS A 477 -9.50 35.90 -10.34
N ILE A 478 -9.22 37.20 -10.46
CA ILE A 478 -8.82 38.04 -9.34
C ILE A 478 -9.98 38.16 -8.34
N LYS A 479 -11.19 38.35 -8.85
CA LYS A 479 -12.38 38.47 -8.03
C LYS A 479 -12.59 37.27 -7.13
N ILE A 480 -12.56 36.07 -7.68
CA ILE A 480 -12.75 34.85 -6.87
C ILE A 480 -11.56 34.57 -5.95
N ARG A 481 -10.32 34.90 -6.36
CA ARG A 481 -9.16 34.76 -5.44
C ARG A 481 -9.24 35.73 -4.26
N ALA A 482 -9.71 36.96 -4.46
CA ALA A 482 -10.01 37.89 -3.36
C ALA A 482 -11.09 37.32 -2.43
N LEU A 483 -12.14 36.71 -2.98
CA LEU A 483 -13.17 36.03 -2.19
C LEU A 483 -12.59 34.90 -1.37
N VAL A 484 -11.74 34.06 -1.95
CA VAL A 484 -11.05 32.96 -1.24
C VAL A 484 -10.17 33.48 -0.12
N GLY A 485 -9.47 34.60 -0.35
CA GLY A 485 -8.70 35.26 0.71
C GLY A 485 -9.57 35.68 1.89
N LEU A 486 -10.73 36.28 1.60
CA LEU A 486 -11.70 36.63 2.63
C LEU A 486 -12.23 35.38 3.38
N CYS A 487 -12.48 34.29 2.64
CA CYS A 487 -12.91 33.02 3.24
C CYS A 487 -11.86 32.46 4.21
N LYS A 488 -10.59 32.46 3.81
CA LYS A 488 -9.50 31.98 4.66
C LYS A 488 -9.33 32.82 5.91
N LEU A 489 -9.41 34.16 5.78
CA LEU A 489 -9.38 35.08 6.90
C LEU A 489 -10.58 34.89 7.85
N GLY A 490 -11.76 34.65 7.28
CA GLY A 490 -12.97 34.38 8.04
C GLY A 490 -12.93 33.05 8.82
N SER A 491 -12.13 32.11 8.33
CA SER A 491 -11.91 30.81 9.00
C SER A 491 -10.75 30.82 9.99
N ALA A 492 -10.08 31.94 10.19
CA ALA A 492 -9.01 32.07 11.16
C ALA A 492 -9.51 31.72 12.58
N GLY A 493 -8.77 30.83 13.28
CA GLY A 493 -9.20 30.23 14.54
C GLY A 493 -9.66 28.77 14.40
N GLY A 494 -9.86 28.27 13.16
CA GLY A 494 -10.23 26.88 12.87
C GLY A 494 -11.62 26.54 13.41
N ASP A 495 -11.73 25.40 14.11
CA ASP A 495 -12.93 24.88 14.74
C ASP A 495 -13.23 25.51 16.11
N ASP A 496 -12.31 26.33 16.64
CA ASP A 496 -12.53 27.10 17.87
C ASP A 496 -13.33 28.37 17.58
N TYR A 497 -14.60 28.28 17.82
CA TYR A 497 -15.51 29.33 17.45
C TYR A 497 -15.39 30.60 18.30
N SER A 498 -14.77 30.51 19.48
CA SER A 498 -14.44 31.66 20.33
C SER A 498 -13.33 32.56 19.78
N LEU A 499 -12.49 32.01 18.82
CA LEU A 499 -11.39 32.74 18.19
C LEU A 499 -11.77 33.41 16.87
N ARG A 500 -13.03 33.37 16.46
CA ARG A 500 -13.48 34.02 15.23
C ARG A 500 -13.30 35.53 15.27
N GLN A 501 -12.71 36.04 14.18
CA GLN A 501 -12.40 37.46 14.04
C GLN A 501 -13.42 38.23 13.20
N PHE A 502 -14.22 37.54 12.40
CA PHE A 502 -15.27 38.16 11.60
C PHE A 502 -16.59 38.22 12.42
N ALA A 503 -17.40 39.24 12.12
CA ALA A 503 -18.70 39.38 12.70
C ALA A 503 -19.58 38.18 12.40
N GLU A 504 -20.50 37.85 13.35
CA GLU A 504 -21.49 36.80 13.19
C GLU A 504 -22.27 36.94 11.88
N GLY A 505 -22.51 35.83 11.18
CA GLY A 505 -23.17 35.77 9.88
C GLY A 505 -22.32 36.18 8.69
N SER A 506 -21.08 36.63 8.87
CA SER A 506 -20.19 37.00 7.77
C SER A 506 -19.66 35.79 6.99
N THR A 507 -19.34 34.70 7.68
CA THR A 507 -18.87 33.47 7.07
C THR A 507 -19.94 32.80 6.22
N GLU A 508 -21.20 32.82 6.65
CA GLU A 508 -22.34 32.30 5.90
C GLU A 508 -22.58 33.13 4.62
N LYS A 509 -22.42 34.44 4.67
CA LYS A 509 -22.51 35.31 3.49
C LYS A 509 -21.41 34.99 2.48
N LEU A 510 -20.17 34.79 2.94
CA LEU A 510 -19.05 34.40 2.08
C LEU A 510 -19.30 33.00 1.47
N ALA A 511 -19.78 32.05 2.26
CA ALA A 511 -20.10 30.72 1.78
C ALA A 511 -21.20 30.72 0.73
N LYS A 512 -22.22 31.56 0.90
CA LYS A 512 -23.27 31.77 -0.10
C LYS A 512 -22.71 32.31 -1.43
N GLN A 513 -21.75 33.19 -1.39
CA GLN A 513 -21.08 33.68 -2.61
C GLN A 513 -20.27 32.56 -3.27
N CYS A 514 -19.51 31.77 -2.52
CA CYS A 514 -18.80 30.61 -3.05
C CYS A 514 -19.75 29.58 -3.70
N ARG A 515 -20.90 29.31 -3.09
CA ARG A 515 -21.92 28.41 -3.67
C ARG A 515 -22.45 28.94 -5.00
N LYS A 516 -22.69 30.26 -5.11
CA LYS A 516 -23.11 30.89 -6.38
C LYS A 516 -22.07 30.69 -7.49
N TRP A 517 -20.78 30.86 -7.17
CA TRP A 517 -19.70 30.61 -8.13
C TRP A 517 -19.62 29.14 -8.50
N LEU A 518 -19.73 28.25 -7.54
CA LEU A 518 -19.67 26.80 -7.73
C LEU A 518 -20.77 26.30 -8.68
N CYS A 519 -21.98 26.81 -8.52
CA CYS A 519 -23.15 26.38 -9.29
C CYS A 519 -23.31 27.08 -10.62
N ASN A 520 -22.46 28.06 -10.97
CA ASN A 520 -22.59 28.82 -12.20
C ASN A 520 -22.02 28.06 -13.41
N PRO A 521 -22.86 27.57 -14.34
CA PRO A 521 -22.39 26.79 -15.49
C PRO A 521 -21.65 27.61 -16.54
N LYS A 522 -21.74 28.95 -16.48
CA LYS A 522 -21.05 29.87 -17.41
C LYS A 522 -19.57 30.03 -17.10
N ILE A 523 -19.16 29.66 -15.90
CA ILE A 523 -17.77 29.78 -15.43
C ILE A 523 -17.06 28.44 -15.68
N ASP A 524 -15.81 28.49 -16.17
CA ASP A 524 -15.01 27.31 -16.41
C ASP A 524 -14.73 26.52 -15.10
N ALA A 525 -14.48 25.22 -15.24
CA ALA A 525 -14.20 24.36 -14.10
C ALA A 525 -12.94 24.79 -13.34
N LYS A 526 -11.95 25.35 -14.06
CA LYS A 526 -10.69 25.83 -13.47
C LYS A 526 -10.88 27.03 -12.55
N THR A 527 -11.80 27.92 -12.89
CA THR A 527 -12.15 29.06 -12.01
C THR A 527 -13.07 28.62 -10.87
N ARG A 528 -14.03 27.72 -11.14
CA ARG A 528 -14.91 27.17 -10.09
C ARG A 528 -14.20 26.41 -8.99
N LYS A 529 -13.02 25.85 -9.28
CA LYS A 529 -12.21 25.14 -8.26
C LYS A 529 -11.89 26.00 -7.05
N TRP A 530 -11.71 27.31 -7.25
CA TRP A 530 -11.41 28.22 -6.15
C TRP A 530 -12.60 28.46 -5.25
N ALA A 531 -13.83 28.33 -5.74
CA ALA A 531 -15.03 28.34 -4.89
C ALA A 531 -15.04 27.16 -3.91
N ILE A 532 -14.61 25.95 -4.35
CA ILE A 532 -14.45 24.81 -3.47
C ILE A 532 -13.32 25.07 -2.44
N GLU A 533 -12.22 25.67 -2.84
CA GLU A 533 -11.17 26.06 -1.91
C GLU A 533 -11.70 27.00 -0.81
N GLY A 534 -12.48 28.02 -1.18
CA GLY A 534 -13.13 28.92 -0.22
C GLY A 534 -14.06 28.16 0.75
N LEU A 535 -14.85 27.22 0.23
CA LEU A 535 -15.72 26.38 1.06
C LEU A 535 -14.92 25.44 1.97
N ALA A 536 -13.77 24.94 1.52
CA ALA A 536 -12.88 24.12 2.34
C ALA A 536 -12.40 24.89 3.59
N TYR A 537 -12.15 26.17 3.46
CA TYR A 537 -11.84 27.01 4.63
C TYR A 537 -13.08 27.28 5.49
N LEU A 538 -14.16 27.74 4.90
CA LEU A 538 -15.35 28.20 5.64
C LEU A 538 -16.12 27.07 6.30
N THR A 539 -16.04 25.84 5.81
CA THR A 539 -16.68 24.66 6.42
C THR A 539 -16.06 24.22 7.75
N ASN A 540 -15.02 24.90 8.23
CA ASN A 540 -14.65 24.84 9.64
C ASN A 540 -15.76 25.41 10.55
N ASP A 541 -16.55 26.34 10.04
CA ASP A 541 -17.70 26.91 10.71
C ASP A 541 -18.91 25.98 10.62
N ALA A 542 -19.48 25.64 11.78
CA ALA A 542 -20.58 24.69 11.85
C ALA A 542 -21.88 25.21 11.21
N ASP A 543 -22.13 26.52 11.23
CA ASP A 543 -23.27 27.09 10.53
C ASP A 543 -23.12 26.97 9.02
N VAL A 544 -21.90 27.20 8.51
CA VAL A 544 -21.59 27.00 7.08
C VAL A 544 -21.72 25.54 6.66
N LYS A 545 -21.29 24.59 7.49
CA LYS A 545 -21.42 23.14 7.21
C LYS A 545 -22.89 22.76 7.01
N ASP A 546 -23.73 23.20 7.93
CA ASP A 546 -25.16 22.85 7.90
C ASP A 546 -25.82 23.45 6.67
N ASP A 547 -25.62 24.73 6.39
CA ASP A 547 -26.17 25.40 5.21
C ASP A 547 -25.68 24.78 3.88
N PHE A 548 -24.39 24.41 3.85
CA PHE A 548 -23.81 23.80 2.63
C PHE A 548 -24.38 22.42 2.34
N VAL A 549 -24.53 21.59 3.37
CA VAL A 549 -25.05 20.22 3.21
C VAL A 549 -26.55 20.23 2.87
N GLU A 550 -27.27 21.30 3.20
CA GLU A 550 -28.66 21.51 2.80
C GLU A 550 -28.81 21.95 1.34
N ASP A 551 -27.78 22.50 0.74
CA ASP A 551 -27.79 22.94 -0.66
C ASP A 551 -27.45 21.79 -1.61
N GLU A 552 -28.48 21.07 -2.07
CA GLU A 552 -28.32 19.91 -2.96
C GLU A 552 -27.64 20.26 -4.30
N LEU A 553 -27.88 21.47 -4.82
CA LEU A 553 -27.26 21.94 -6.07
C LEU A 553 -25.76 22.17 -5.90
N ALA A 554 -25.36 22.77 -4.79
CA ALA A 554 -23.96 22.98 -4.45
C ALA A 554 -23.22 21.67 -4.22
N LEU A 555 -23.84 20.72 -3.50
CA LEU A 555 -23.29 19.37 -3.32
C LEU A 555 -23.07 18.66 -4.65
N LYS A 556 -24.06 18.68 -5.53
CA LYS A 556 -23.97 18.08 -6.86
C LYS A 556 -22.85 18.72 -7.69
N ALA A 557 -22.77 20.04 -7.70
CA ALA A 557 -21.72 20.77 -8.41
C ALA A 557 -20.31 20.40 -7.86
N MET A 558 -20.16 20.29 -6.55
CA MET A 558 -18.91 19.83 -5.93
C MET A 558 -18.56 18.40 -6.34
N PHE A 559 -19.51 17.48 -6.33
CA PHE A 559 -19.27 16.09 -6.72
C PHE A 559 -18.96 15.95 -8.22
N ASP A 560 -19.52 16.78 -9.06
CA ASP A 560 -19.17 16.83 -10.49
C ASP A 560 -17.72 17.34 -10.69
N LEU A 561 -17.30 18.34 -9.94
CA LEU A 561 -15.91 18.80 -9.95
C LEU A 561 -14.93 17.76 -9.43
N ALA A 562 -15.34 16.93 -8.47
CA ALA A 562 -14.51 15.84 -7.92
C ALA A 562 -14.13 14.77 -8.97
N LYS A 563 -14.81 14.72 -10.11
CA LYS A 563 -14.46 13.86 -11.26
C LYS A 563 -13.24 14.38 -12.05
N SER A 564 -12.76 15.58 -11.74
CA SER A 564 -11.59 16.18 -12.35
C SER A 564 -10.31 15.44 -11.97
N THR A 565 -9.30 15.53 -12.85
CA THR A 565 -7.93 15.09 -12.58
C THR A 565 -7.07 16.16 -11.89
N ASP A 566 -7.65 17.28 -11.48
CA ASP A 566 -6.97 18.36 -10.78
C ASP A 566 -6.77 18.03 -9.31
N LYS A 567 -5.52 17.93 -8.90
CA LYS A 567 -5.09 17.62 -7.53
C LYS A 567 -5.64 18.60 -6.49
N THR A 568 -5.72 19.89 -6.85
CA THR A 568 -6.19 20.94 -5.93
C THR A 568 -7.70 20.85 -5.68
N ILE A 569 -8.46 20.47 -6.69
CA ILE A 569 -9.90 20.22 -6.57
C ILE A 569 -10.14 19.04 -5.64
N ILE A 570 -9.46 17.91 -5.90
CA ILE A 570 -9.61 16.68 -5.09
C ILE A 570 -9.27 16.97 -3.63
N TYR A 571 -8.20 17.70 -3.38
CA TYR A 571 -7.80 18.08 -2.03
C TYR A 571 -8.84 18.98 -1.35
N ALA A 572 -9.33 20.02 -2.03
CA ALA A 572 -10.33 20.94 -1.48
C ALA A 572 -11.67 20.24 -1.21
N VAL A 573 -12.12 19.35 -2.10
CA VAL A 573 -13.31 18.53 -1.88
C VAL A 573 -13.12 17.61 -0.67
N ALA A 574 -11.96 16.95 -0.56
CA ALA A 574 -11.66 16.11 0.59
C ALA A 574 -11.67 16.89 1.91
N CYS A 575 -11.07 18.08 1.95
CA CYS A 575 -11.10 18.96 3.11
C CYS A 575 -12.53 19.37 3.48
N THR A 576 -13.33 19.77 2.50
CA THR A 576 -14.74 20.14 2.72
C THR A 576 -15.53 18.98 3.33
N LEU A 577 -15.36 17.76 2.81
CA LEU A 577 -16.02 16.57 3.33
C LEU A 577 -15.54 16.18 4.71
N VAL A 578 -14.23 16.30 5.00
CA VAL A 578 -13.68 16.10 6.35
C VAL A 578 -14.34 17.06 7.34
N ASN A 579 -14.49 18.33 6.96
CA ASN A 579 -15.12 19.33 7.80
C ASN A 579 -16.61 19.02 8.02
N CYS A 580 -17.36 18.73 6.95
CA CYS A 580 -18.80 18.43 7.02
C CYS A 580 -19.12 17.16 7.83
N THR A 581 -18.23 16.20 7.85
CA THR A 581 -18.37 14.95 8.62
C THR A 581 -17.70 15.02 10.00
N ASN A 582 -17.07 16.14 10.35
CA ASN A 582 -16.27 16.31 11.55
C ASN A 582 -15.22 15.19 11.76
N SER A 583 -14.63 14.72 10.66
CA SER A 583 -13.63 13.65 10.67
C SER A 583 -12.18 14.15 10.67
N TYR A 584 -11.96 15.40 11.04
CA TYR A 584 -10.63 15.95 11.28
C TYR A 584 -9.97 15.33 12.53
N GLU A 585 -8.65 15.46 12.64
CA GLU A 585 -7.91 15.00 13.81
C GLU A 585 -8.32 15.78 15.04
N LYS A 586 -8.99 15.13 15.96
CA LYS A 586 -9.25 15.69 17.28
C LYS A 586 -7.98 15.54 18.10
N LYS A 587 -7.46 16.66 18.62
CA LYS A 587 -6.52 16.62 19.74
C LYS A 587 -7.34 16.21 20.97
N GLU A 588 -7.10 15.03 21.51
CA GLU A 588 -7.67 14.63 22.79
C GLU A 588 -7.12 15.59 23.85
N ILE A 589 -7.94 16.52 24.28
CA ILE A 589 -7.61 17.37 25.41
C ILE A 589 -8.12 16.62 26.65
N LEU A 590 -7.20 16.16 27.47
CA LEU A 590 -7.52 15.49 28.72
C LEU A 590 -8.38 16.42 29.61
N PRO A 591 -9.45 15.91 30.21
CA PRO A 591 -10.33 16.72 31.07
C PRO A 591 -9.58 17.48 32.19
N GLU A 592 -8.53 16.87 32.71
CA GLU A 592 -7.67 17.47 33.72
C GLU A 592 -6.91 18.69 33.17
N LEU A 593 -6.45 18.63 31.92
CA LEU A 593 -5.78 19.75 31.24
C LEU A 593 -6.77 20.92 31.00
N VAL A 594 -8.03 20.63 30.70
CA VAL A 594 -9.08 21.65 30.56
C VAL A 594 -9.34 22.35 31.89
N GLN A 595 -9.41 21.59 32.98
CA GLN A 595 -9.58 22.17 34.32
C GLN A 595 -8.39 23.02 34.73
N LEU A 596 -7.16 22.52 34.44
CA LEU A 596 -5.93 23.27 34.73
C LEU A 596 -5.85 24.57 33.90
N ALA A 597 -6.20 24.51 32.62
CA ALA A 597 -6.25 25.69 31.76
C ALA A 597 -7.27 26.72 32.25
N LYS A 598 -8.46 26.29 32.68
CA LYS A 598 -9.47 27.16 33.31
C LYS A 598 -8.98 27.79 34.61
N PHE A 599 -8.31 27.01 35.44
CA PHE A 599 -7.75 27.48 36.70
C PHE A 599 -6.63 28.51 36.44
N SER A 600 -5.77 28.27 35.47
CA SER A 600 -4.66 29.17 35.09
C SER A 600 -5.10 30.32 34.19
N LYS A 601 -6.38 30.48 33.91
CA LYS A 601 -6.97 31.51 33.02
C LYS A 601 -6.39 31.42 31.58
N GLN A 602 -6.01 30.25 31.16
CA GLN A 602 -5.59 29.98 29.76
C GLN A 602 -6.82 29.77 28.90
N HIS A 603 -6.64 30.00 27.60
CA HIS A 603 -7.69 29.79 26.62
C HIS A 603 -8.09 28.31 26.55
N VAL A 604 -9.38 28.04 26.52
CA VAL A 604 -9.96 26.71 26.29
C VAL A 604 -10.80 26.77 25.03
N PRO A 605 -10.52 25.94 24.03
CA PRO A 605 -11.31 25.89 22.79
C PRO A 605 -12.79 25.63 23.05
N GLU A 606 -13.66 26.36 22.38
CA GLU A 606 -15.11 26.17 22.48
C GLU A 606 -15.66 25.41 21.29
N GLN A 607 -16.42 24.33 21.56
CA GLN A 607 -17.12 23.60 20.53
C GLN A 607 -18.45 24.27 20.19
N HIS A 608 -18.67 24.52 18.89
CA HIS A 608 -19.93 25.05 18.40
C HIS A 608 -21.11 24.10 18.70
N PRO A 609 -22.32 24.58 19.07
CA PRO A 609 -23.49 23.73 19.33
C PRO A 609 -23.86 22.81 18.19
N LYS A 610 -23.68 23.24 16.91
CA LYS A 610 -23.95 22.43 15.72
C LYS A 610 -22.85 21.43 15.38
N ASP A 611 -21.77 21.35 16.15
CA ASP A 611 -20.76 20.28 16.06
C ASP A 611 -21.02 19.11 17.01
N LYS A 612 -22.17 19.09 17.67
CA LYS A 612 -22.65 17.96 18.46
C LYS A 612 -23.08 16.80 17.56
N LYS A 613 -23.06 15.60 18.12
CA LYS A 613 -23.32 14.32 17.44
C LYS A 613 -24.57 14.33 16.57
N ASP A 614 -25.69 14.87 17.07
CA ASP A 614 -26.98 14.87 16.35
C ASP A 614 -26.95 15.67 15.04
N PHE A 615 -26.21 16.78 15.03
CA PHE A 615 -26.02 17.59 13.82
C PHE A 615 -25.08 16.90 12.83
N ILE A 616 -24.02 16.25 13.32
CA ILE A 616 -23.09 15.48 12.48
C ILE A 616 -23.82 14.34 11.79
N GLU A 617 -24.64 13.60 12.52
CA GLU A 617 -25.45 12.50 11.96
C GLU A 617 -26.43 12.98 10.88
N LYS A 618 -27.06 14.13 11.05
CA LYS A 618 -27.92 14.74 10.04
C LYS A 618 -27.15 15.11 8.78
N ARG A 619 -25.95 15.73 8.93
CA ARG A 619 -25.09 16.07 7.79
C ARG A 619 -24.64 14.83 7.03
N VAL A 620 -24.21 13.78 7.75
CA VAL A 620 -23.81 12.50 7.15
C VAL A 620 -24.96 11.90 6.32
N LYS A 621 -26.17 11.86 6.82
CA LYS A 621 -27.32 11.32 6.10
C LYS A 621 -27.65 12.11 4.83
N ARG A 622 -27.53 13.43 4.87
CA ARG A 622 -27.73 14.28 3.69
C ARG A 622 -26.66 14.06 2.63
N LEU A 623 -25.40 13.96 3.04
CA LEU A 623 -24.28 13.65 2.14
C LEU A 623 -24.45 12.30 1.47
N LEU A 624 -24.85 11.27 2.21
CA LEU A 624 -25.13 9.94 1.66
C LEU A 624 -26.28 9.97 0.65
N LYS A 625 -27.36 10.69 0.96
CA LYS A 625 -28.49 10.89 0.03
C LYS A 625 -28.07 11.62 -1.24
N ALA A 626 -27.18 12.59 -1.14
CA ALA A 626 -26.69 13.37 -2.27
C ALA A 626 -25.68 12.61 -3.16
N GLY A 627 -25.27 11.37 -2.79
CA GLY A 627 -24.38 10.54 -3.60
C GLY A 627 -22.89 10.75 -3.32
N VAL A 628 -22.51 11.13 -2.12
CA VAL A 628 -21.09 11.35 -1.71
C VAL A 628 -20.22 10.12 -1.96
N ILE A 629 -20.73 8.91 -1.78
CA ILE A 629 -19.97 7.68 -1.97
C ILE A 629 -19.56 7.50 -3.44
N SER A 630 -20.43 7.81 -4.38
CA SER A 630 -20.09 7.77 -5.81
C SER A 630 -18.99 8.76 -6.16
N ALA A 631 -19.03 9.96 -5.59
CA ALA A 631 -17.97 10.96 -5.75
C ALA A 631 -16.63 10.49 -5.16
N LEU A 632 -16.65 9.95 -3.94
CA LEU A 632 -15.46 9.39 -3.28
C LEU A 632 -14.86 8.22 -4.08
N ALA A 633 -15.71 7.35 -4.63
CA ALA A 633 -15.26 6.23 -5.46
C ALA A 633 -14.55 6.67 -6.74
N VAL A 634 -14.96 7.79 -7.32
CA VAL A 634 -14.26 8.39 -8.47
C VAL A 634 -12.93 9.00 -8.03
N MET A 635 -12.91 9.74 -6.91
CA MET A 635 -11.68 10.36 -6.39
C MET A 635 -10.59 9.34 -6.06
N VAL A 636 -10.96 8.20 -5.46
CA VAL A 636 -10.01 7.12 -5.11
C VAL A 636 -9.34 6.49 -6.33
N LYS A 637 -9.98 6.54 -7.50
CA LYS A 637 -9.41 6.00 -8.74
C LYS A 637 -8.40 6.93 -9.42
N ALA A 638 -8.23 8.13 -8.91
CA ALA A 638 -7.26 9.07 -9.48
C ALA A 638 -5.83 8.54 -9.31
N ASP A 639 -4.96 8.90 -10.26
CA ASP A 639 -3.55 8.49 -10.24
C ASP A 639 -2.83 8.94 -8.97
N SER A 640 -1.81 8.19 -8.57
CA SER A 640 -1.00 8.48 -7.38
C SER A 640 -0.27 9.84 -7.44
N SER A 641 -0.09 10.40 -8.63
CA SER A 641 0.44 11.76 -8.82
C SER A 641 -0.57 12.85 -8.41
N ILE A 642 -1.86 12.54 -8.50
CA ILE A 642 -2.98 13.43 -8.18
C ILE A 642 -3.46 13.17 -6.75
N LEU A 643 -3.66 11.91 -6.39
CA LEU A 643 -4.15 11.49 -5.09
C LEU A 643 -2.98 11.28 -4.11
N THR A 644 -2.64 12.32 -3.36
CA THR A 644 -1.56 12.25 -2.36
C THR A 644 -1.93 11.38 -1.16
N ASP A 645 -0.93 10.88 -0.43
CA ASP A 645 -1.15 10.09 0.79
C ASP A 645 -1.97 10.85 1.84
N LYS A 646 -1.78 12.18 1.96
CA LYS A 646 -2.61 13.03 2.83
C LYS A 646 -4.06 13.06 2.38
N THR A 647 -4.31 13.14 1.09
CA THR A 647 -5.67 13.11 0.54
C THR A 647 -6.30 11.72 0.73
N LYS A 648 -5.56 10.64 0.50
CA LYS A 648 -6.01 9.26 0.79
C LYS A 648 -6.44 9.12 2.26
N GLU A 649 -5.65 9.66 3.19
CA GLU A 649 -5.97 9.65 4.61
C GLU A 649 -7.26 10.43 4.92
N MET A 650 -7.45 11.60 4.32
CA MET A 650 -8.70 12.37 4.48
C MET A 650 -9.91 11.61 3.94
N LEU A 651 -9.80 11.00 2.76
CA LEU A 651 -10.88 10.19 2.19
C LEU A 651 -11.22 8.99 3.08
N ALA A 652 -10.20 8.33 3.65
CA ALA A 652 -10.40 7.21 4.58
C ALA A 652 -11.16 7.67 5.85
N ARG A 653 -10.84 8.84 6.38
CA ARG A 653 -11.56 9.43 7.52
C ARG A 653 -13.02 9.74 7.18
N VAL A 654 -13.28 10.28 6.01
CA VAL A 654 -14.65 10.55 5.54
C VAL A 654 -15.44 9.26 5.42
N PHE A 655 -14.89 8.23 4.79
CA PHE A 655 -15.53 6.91 4.70
C PHE A 655 -15.85 6.33 6.08
N LEU A 656 -14.92 6.43 7.02
CA LEU A 656 -15.14 5.96 8.39
C LEU A 656 -16.29 6.70 9.06
N ALA A 657 -16.35 8.03 8.93
CA ALA A 657 -17.44 8.84 9.47
C ALA A 657 -18.79 8.50 8.84
N LEU A 658 -18.83 8.31 7.51
CA LEU A 658 -20.04 7.92 6.77
C LEU A 658 -20.54 6.52 7.15
N SER A 659 -19.66 5.62 7.55
CA SER A 659 -19.99 4.24 7.94
C SER A 659 -20.35 4.07 9.42
N ALA A 660 -20.44 5.14 10.18
CA ALA A 660 -20.70 5.10 11.63
C ALA A 660 -22.04 4.47 11.99
N ASP A 661 -23.15 4.90 11.34
CA ASP A 661 -24.47 4.30 11.56
C ASP A 661 -24.63 2.99 10.75
N PRO A 662 -24.91 1.85 11.41
CA PRO A 662 -25.15 0.57 10.73
C PRO A 662 -26.24 0.62 9.66
N LYS A 663 -27.25 1.49 9.84
CA LYS A 663 -28.36 1.62 8.90
C LYS A 663 -27.95 2.22 7.55
N ASP A 664 -26.94 3.04 7.55
CA ASP A 664 -26.45 3.74 6.36
C ASP A 664 -25.45 2.90 5.54
N ARG A 665 -24.90 1.82 6.10
CA ARG A 665 -23.87 0.99 5.46
C ARG A 665 -24.36 0.30 4.18
N GLY A 666 -25.66 0.00 4.10
CA GLY A 666 -26.29 -0.52 2.89
C GLY A 666 -26.23 0.46 1.71
N ILE A 667 -26.40 1.76 1.97
CA ILE A 667 -26.29 2.83 0.96
C ILE A 667 -24.84 2.93 0.46
N ILE A 668 -23.87 2.82 1.39
CA ILE A 668 -22.44 2.86 1.06
C ILE A 668 -22.09 1.71 0.12
N VAL A 669 -22.56 0.50 0.40
CA VAL A 669 -22.36 -0.68 -0.45
C VAL A 669 -23.00 -0.49 -1.82
N ALA A 670 -24.25 -0.05 -1.87
CA ALA A 670 -25.00 0.15 -3.11
C ALA A 670 -24.34 1.15 -4.07
N GLN A 671 -23.62 2.15 -3.53
CA GLN A 671 -22.90 3.16 -4.30
C GLN A 671 -21.42 2.79 -4.54
N GLY A 672 -20.99 1.56 -4.24
CA GLY A 672 -19.65 1.05 -4.52
C GLY A 672 -18.58 1.41 -3.48
N GLY A 673 -18.98 1.79 -2.26
CA GLY A 673 -18.07 2.20 -1.19
C GLY A 673 -17.13 1.10 -0.71
N GLY A 674 -17.61 -0.15 -0.65
CA GLY A 674 -16.77 -1.29 -0.28
C GLY A 674 -15.58 -1.47 -1.23
N LYS A 675 -15.85 -1.40 -2.53
CA LYS A 675 -14.82 -1.47 -3.59
C LYS A 675 -13.82 -0.31 -3.52
N ALA A 676 -14.32 0.90 -3.25
CA ALA A 676 -13.50 2.10 -3.21
C ALA A 676 -12.54 2.15 -2.00
N LEU A 677 -12.93 1.53 -0.88
CA LEU A 677 -12.13 1.49 0.35
C LEU A 677 -10.92 0.54 0.26
N ILE A 678 -10.96 -0.48 -0.56
CA ILE A 678 -9.88 -1.48 -0.65
C ILE A 678 -8.52 -0.84 -0.99
N PRO A 679 -8.37 -0.01 -2.05
CA PRO A 679 -7.11 0.67 -2.31
C PRO A 679 -6.64 1.56 -1.15
N LEU A 680 -7.55 2.25 -0.47
CA LEU A 680 -7.23 3.09 0.68
C LEU A 680 -6.73 2.27 1.90
N ALA A 681 -7.19 1.04 2.05
CA ALA A 681 -6.77 0.14 3.11
C ALA A 681 -5.39 -0.50 2.84
N LEU A 682 -4.97 -0.55 1.58
CA LEU A 682 -3.71 -1.18 1.16
C LEU A 682 -2.58 -0.18 0.95
N GLU A 683 -2.90 1.07 0.60
CA GLU A 683 -1.95 2.09 0.19
C GLU A 683 -2.10 3.37 1.00
N GLY A 684 -1.00 4.08 1.21
CA GLY A 684 -0.96 5.38 1.89
C GLY A 684 -0.31 5.34 3.26
N THR A 685 -0.64 6.33 4.11
CA THR A 685 -0.13 6.43 5.49
C THR A 685 -0.72 5.34 6.38
N ASP A 686 -0.01 4.95 7.44
CA ASP A 686 -0.51 3.95 8.39
C ASP A 686 -1.79 4.41 9.09
N ALA A 687 -1.91 5.71 9.38
CA ALA A 687 -3.13 6.31 9.93
C ALA A 687 -4.30 6.20 8.95
N GLY A 688 -4.09 6.51 7.66
CA GLY A 688 -5.10 6.42 6.61
C GLY A 688 -5.54 4.97 6.38
N LYS A 689 -4.57 4.05 6.24
CA LYS A 689 -4.85 2.61 6.13
C LYS A 689 -5.67 2.09 7.30
N GLY A 690 -5.31 2.46 8.53
CA GLY A 690 -6.05 2.07 9.74
C GLY A 690 -7.50 2.54 9.72
N LYS A 691 -7.76 3.77 9.29
CA LYS A 691 -9.13 4.31 9.16
C LYS A 691 -9.93 3.61 8.05
N ALA A 692 -9.31 3.34 6.91
CA ALA A 692 -9.94 2.60 5.82
C ALA A 692 -10.24 1.15 6.20
N CYS A 693 -9.31 0.46 6.87
CA CYS A 693 -9.53 -0.88 7.41
C CYS A 693 -10.71 -0.91 8.39
N HIS A 694 -10.81 0.07 9.28
CA HIS A 694 -11.93 0.19 10.22
C HIS A 694 -13.28 0.42 9.50
N ALA A 695 -13.30 1.27 8.48
CA ALA A 695 -14.50 1.47 7.66
C ALA A 695 -14.92 0.18 6.92
N LEU A 696 -13.95 -0.58 6.37
CA LEU A 696 -14.18 -1.90 5.77
C LEU A 696 -14.74 -2.90 6.79
N ALA A 697 -14.21 -2.92 8.01
CA ALA A 697 -14.71 -3.77 9.08
C ALA A 697 -16.17 -3.45 9.44
N LYS A 698 -16.51 -2.16 9.53
CA LYS A 698 -17.89 -1.70 9.77
C LYS A 698 -18.86 -2.19 8.68
N ILE A 699 -18.45 -2.12 7.43
CA ILE A 699 -19.25 -2.59 6.30
C ILE A 699 -19.35 -4.12 6.30
N ALA A 700 -18.21 -4.81 6.43
CA ALA A 700 -18.16 -6.28 6.41
C ALA A 700 -18.95 -6.92 7.55
N ALA A 701 -19.03 -6.24 8.70
CA ALA A 701 -19.76 -6.74 9.87
C ALA A 701 -21.27 -6.88 9.66
N VAL A 702 -21.86 -6.14 8.72
CA VAL A 702 -23.33 -6.08 8.53
C VAL A 702 -23.78 -6.37 7.09
N SER A 703 -22.85 -6.47 6.14
CA SER A 703 -23.18 -6.61 4.72
C SER A 703 -22.92 -8.01 4.21
N ASN A 704 -23.71 -8.44 3.21
CA ASN A 704 -23.41 -9.66 2.47
C ASN A 704 -22.09 -9.48 1.70
N PRO A 705 -21.10 -10.37 1.90
CA PRO A 705 -19.78 -10.24 1.26
C PRO A 705 -19.82 -10.21 -0.27
N THR A 706 -20.75 -10.94 -0.92
CA THR A 706 -20.88 -10.94 -2.39
C THR A 706 -21.30 -9.62 -2.97
N ILE A 707 -22.12 -8.88 -2.22
CA ILE A 707 -22.67 -7.60 -2.65
C ILE A 707 -21.68 -6.48 -2.33
N ALA A 708 -21.10 -6.52 -1.12
CA ALA A 708 -20.16 -5.50 -0.66
C ALA A 708 -18.81 -5.58 -1.39
N PHE A 709 -18.32 -6.78 -1.69
CA PHE A 709 -17.01 -7.04 -2.27
C PHE A 709 -17.10 -8.06 -3.43
N PRO A 710 -17.64 -7.66 -4.58
CA PRO A 710 -17.90 -8.59 -5.67
C PRO A 710 -16.62 -9.16 -6.30
N GLY A 711 -16.66 -10.45 -6.67
CA GLY A 711 -15.57 -11.16 -7.34
C GLY A 711 -14.35 -11.38 -6.43
N GLU A 712 -13.16 -11.24 -6.98
CA GLU A 712 -11.89 -11.46 -6.27
C GLU A 712 -11.64 -10.45 -5.14
N ARG A 713 -12.37 -9.34 -5.09
CA ARG A 713 -12.23 -8.31 -4.05
C ARG A 713 -12.53 -8.81 -2.65
N VAL A 714 -13.39 -9.80 -2.53
CA VAL A 714 -13.67 -10.44 -1.23
C VAL A 714 -12.40 -11.00 -0.58
N TYR A 715 -11.41 -11.42 -1.38
CA TYR A 715 -10.13 -11.92 -0.87
C TYR A 715 -9.18 -10.79 -0.43
N GLU A 716 -9.30 -9.62 -1.05
CA GLU A 716 -8.46 -8.46 -0.73
C GLU A 716 -8.83 -7.82 0.61
N VAL A 717 -10.08 -7.98 1.06
CA VAL A 717 -10.59 -7.43 2.32
C VAL A 717 -10.06 -8.18 3.56
N VAL A 718 -9.68 -9.45 3.43
CA VAL A 718 -9.24 -10.27 4.56
C VAL A 718 -8.06 -9.65 5.29
N ARG A 719 -7.02 -9.27 4.57
CA ARG A 719 -5.79 -8.68 5.16
C ARG A 719 -6.06 -7.38 5.92
N PRO A 720 -6.82 -6.42 5.38
CA PRO A 720 -7.26 -5.24 6.13
C PRO A 720 -7.97 -5.57 7.44
N LEU A 721 -8.88 -6.55 7.45
CA LEU A 721 -9.61 -6.93 8.66
C LEU A 721 -8.69 -7.60 9.68
N VAL A 722 -7.80 -8.49 9.24
CA VAL A 722 -6.82 -9.15 10.12
C VAL A 722 -5.89 -8.14 10.79
N SER A 723 -5.52 -7.06 10.10
CA SER A 723 -4.67 -6.00 10.67
C SER A 723 -5.28 -5.29 11.89
N LEU A 724 -6.59 -5.38 12.08
CA LEU A 724 -7.33 -4.79 13.20
C LEU A 724 -7.50 -5.73 14.41
N LEU A 725 -7.02 -6.97 14.31
CA LEU A 725 -7.21 -7.96 15.38
C LEU A 725 -6.18 -7.84 16.52
N HIS A 726 -5.09 -7.11 16.31
CA HIS A 726 -4.05 -6.99 17.33
C HIS A 726 -4.58 -6.32 18.61
N THR A 727 -4.09 -6.75 19.77
CA THR A 727 -4.54 -6.26 21.09
C THR A 727 -4.18 -4.80 21.38
N ASP A 728 -3.29 -4.17 20.58
CA ASP A 728 -2.97 -2.74 20.65
C ASP A 728 -4.04 -1.86 19.99
N LYS A 729 -4.99 -2.47 19.26
CA LYS A 729 -6.08 -1.77 18.57
C LYS A 729 -7.23 -1.50 19.55
N GLU A 730 -8.05 -0.51 19.19
CA GLU A 730 -9.26 -0.22 19.96
C GLU A 730 -10.24 -1.39 19.96
N GLY A 731 -10.89 -1.66 21.07
CA GLY A 731 -11.84 -2.78 21.18
C GLY A 731 -12.98 -2.75 20.16
N ALA A 732 -13.40 -1.56 19.72
CA ALA A 732 -14.38 -1.41 18.66
C ALA A 732 -13.86 -1.92 17.29
N GLN A 733 -12.58 -1.70 17.01
CA GLN A 733 -11.92 -2.21 15.79
C GLN A 733 -11.81 -3.73 15.83
N ASN A 734 -11.37 -4.30 16.96
CA ASN A 734 -11.33 -5.75 17.15
C ASN A 734 -12.72 -6.37 16.93
N TYR A 735 -13.74 -5.82 17.57
CA TYR A 735 -15.10 -6.33 17.50
C TYR A 735 -15.67 -6.33 16.07
N GLU A 736 -15.56 -5.21 15.38
CA GLU A 736 -16.08 -5.08 14.01
C GLU A 736 -15.30 -5.92 13.00
N ALA A 737 -13.98 -6.02 13.16
CA ALA A 737 -13.14 -6.90 12.34
C ALA A 737 -13.50 -8.38 12.52
N LEU A 738 -13.68 -8.82 13.76
CA LEU A 738 -14.13 -10.19 14.05
C LEU A 738 -15.49 -10.49 13.41
N ARG A 739 -16.45 -9.57 13.54
CA ARG A 739 -17.77 -9.71 12.91
C ARG A 739 -17.66 -9.80 11.37
N GLY A 740 -16.83 -8.96 10.77
CA GLY A 740 -16.55 -9.00 9.33
C GLY A 740 -15.92 -10.32 8.89
N LEU A 741 -14.91 -10.80 9.61
CA LEU A 741 -14.28 -12.09 9.33
C LEU A 741 -15.23 -13.26 9.53
N THR A 742 -16.13 -13.20 10.51
CA THR A 742 -17.18 -14.22 10.73
C THR A 742 -18.08 -14.31 9.50
N ASN A 743 -18.52 -13.16 8.95
CA ASN A 743 -19.34 -13.13 7.74
C ASN A 743 -18.59 -13.66 6.51
N LEU A 744 -17.33 -13.28 6.34
CA LEU A 744 -16.47 -13.79 5.26
C LEU A 744 -16.24 -15.31 5.39
N ALA A 745 -15.98 -15.79 6.59
CA ALA A 745 -15.78 -17.21 6.86
C ALA A 745 -17.06 -18.04 6.62
N ALA A 746 -18.21 -17.49 6.92
CA ALA A 746 -19.48 -18.15 6.66
C ALA A 746 -19.78 -18.26 5.16
N TYR A 747 -19.29 -17.31 4.35
CA TYR A 747 -19.64 -17.22 2.94
C TYR A 747 -18.95 -18.28 2.06
N SER A 748 -17.65 -18.55 2.26
CA SER A 748 -16.86 -19.39 1.37
C SER A 748 -15.83 -20.23 2.11
N GLU A 749 -15.80 -21.51 1.80
CA GLU A 749 -14.78 -22.45 2.24
C GLU A 749 -13.38 -22.03 1.80
N LYS A 750 -13.25 -21.56 0.57
CA LYS A 750 -11.98 -21.04 0.03
C LYS A 750 -11.47 -19.81 0.79
N LEU A 751 -12.35 -18.90 1.23
CA LEU A 751 -11.98 -17.77 2.09
C LEU A 751 -11.46 -18.23 3.45
N ARG A 752 -12.16 -19.18 4.09
CA ARG A 752 -11.72 -19.76 5.37
C ARG A 752 -10.34 -20.35 5.27
N TRP A 753 -10.10 -21.21 4.30
CA TRP A 753 -8.90 -22.04 4.21
C TRP A 753 -7.71 -21.32 3.57
N SER A 754 -7.92 -20.62 2.45
CA SER A 754 -6.81 -20.09 1.68
C SER A 754 -6.39 -18.67 2.05
N LYS A 755 -7.23 -17.93 2.75
CA LYS A 755 -6.96 -16.54 3.07
C LYS A 755 -6.91 -16.23 4.57
N ILE A 756 -7.99 -16.47 5.31
CA ILE A 756 -8.03 -16.08 6.74
C ILE A 756 -6.95 -16.82 7.53
N VAL A 757 -6.78 -18.12 7.29
CA VAL A 757 -5.75 -18.92 7.95
C VAL A 757 -4.35 -18.51 7.49
N LYS A 758 -4.13 -18.30 6.19
CA LYS A 758 -2.83 -17.90 5.64
C LYS A 758 -2.37 -16.50 6.08
N GLU A 759 -3.28 -15.57 6.29
CA GLU A 759 -2.97 -14.22 6.80
C GLU A 759 -2.63 -14.20 8.31
N LYS A 760 -2.46 -15.38 8.92
CA LYS A 760 -2.08 -15.56 10.32
C LYS A 760 -3.09 -14.97 11.33
N ALA A 761 -4.37 -14.95 10.97
CA ALA A 761 -5.43 -14.44 11.83
C ALA A 761 -5.68 -15.31 13.08
N LEU A 762 -5.40 -16.60 13.02
CA LEU A 762 -5.73 -17.56 14.09
C LEU A 762 -5.16 -17.21 15.46
N PRO A 763 -3.85 -16.86 15.61
CA PRO A 763 -3.31 -16.51 16.92
C PRO A 763 -4.01 -15.29 17.54
N GLU A 764 -4.32 -14.29 16.72
CA GLU A 764 -4.99 -13.06 17.17
C GLU A 764 -6.44 -13.35 17.58
N ILE A 765 -7.17 -14.14 16.79
CA ILE A 765 -8.55 -14.56 17.14
C ILE A 765 -8.53 -15.37 18.45
N GLU A 766 -7.58 -16.30 18.60
CA GLU A 766 -7.42 -17.10 19.81
C GLU A 766 -7.15 -16.23 21.06
N ASN A 767 -6.32 -15.19 20.93
CA ASN A 767 -6.07 -14.25 22.01
C ASN A 767 -7.35 -13.47 22.38
N LEU A 768 -8.10 -13.02 21.39
CA LEU A 768 -9.33 -12.25 21.60
C LEU A 768 -10.50 -13.08 22.14
N MET A 769 -10.44 -14.41 22.05
CA MET A 769 -11.42 -15.31 22.69
C MET A 769 -11.34 -15.27 24.25
N PHE A 770 -10.27 -14.69 24.80
CA PHE A 770 -10.03 -14.56 26.25
C PHE A 770 -9.92 -13.09 26.70
N GLU A 771 -10.33 -12.16 25.84
CA GLU A 771 -10.37 -10.74 26.17
C GLU A 771 -11.37 -10.47 27.31
N GLU A 772 -11.07 -9.47 28.16
CA GLU A 772 -11.96 -9.10 29.26
C GLU A 772 -13.33 -8.61 28.79
N ASN A 773 -13.37 -7.96 27.63
CA ASN A 773 -14.61 -7.48 27.04
C ASN A 773 -15.45 -8.63 26.47
N GLU A 774 -16.60 -8.87 27.07
CA GLU A 774 -17.53 -9.96 26.70
C GLU A 774 -17.96 -9.93 25.22
N LYS A 775 -18.15 -8.72 24.64
CA LYS A 775 -18.55 -8.60 23.24
C LYS A 775 -17.45 -9.02 22.28
N ILE A 776 -16.20 -8.71 22.61
CA ILE A 776 -15.04 -9.11 21.81
C ILE A 776 -14.84 -10.62 21.97
N ARG A 777 -14.89 -11.12 23.18
CA ARG A 777 -14.76 -12.56 23.49
C ARG A 777 -15.80 -13.38 22.73
N LEU A 778 -17.07 -12.93 22.74
CA LEU A 778 -18.14 -13.56 21.98
C LEU A 778 -17.87 -13.53 20.47
N ALA A 779 -17.55 -12.37 19.92
CA ALA A 779 -17.29 -12.22 18.48
C ALA A 779 -16.11 -13.07 18.00
N ALA A 780 -15.04 -13.18 18.80
CA ALA A 780 -13.90 -14.03 18.51
C ALA A 780 -14.27 -15.53 18.56
N THR A 781 -15.07 -15.94 19.53
CA THR A 781 -15.55 -17.32 19.65
C THR A 781 -16.49 -17.69 18.48
N GLU A 782 -17.38 -16.78 18.06
CA GLU A 782 -18.24 -16.97 16.88
C GLU A 782 -17.40 -17.06 15.59
N CYS A 783 -16.37 -16.23 15.45
CA CYS A 783 -15.44 -16.29 14.32
C CYS A 783 -14.72 -17.65 14.27
N MET A 784 -14.19 -18.11 15.39
CA MET A 784 -13.53 -19.41 15.51
C MET A 784 -14.50 -20.56 15.18
N CYS A 785 -15.74 -20.46 15.60
CA CYS A 785 -16.77 -21.46 15.28
C CYS A 785 -16.91 -21.69 13.76
N ASN A 786 -16.82 -20.64 12.97
CA ASN A 786 -16.84 -20.76 11.51
C ASN A 786 -15.52 -21.27 10.92
N LEU A 787 -14.38 -21.01 11.58
CA LEU A 787 -13.06 -21.39 11.10
C LEU A 787 -12.68 -22.85 11.42
N VAL A 788 -13.24 -23.45 12.45
CA VAL A 788 -12.92 -24.84 12.86
C VAL A 788 -13.36 -25.91 11.83
N THR A 789 -14.14 -25.51 10.83
CA THR A 789 -14.43 -26.37 9.66
C THR A 789 -13.22 -26.52 8.73
N SER A 790 -12.20 -25.66 8.85
CA SER A 790 -10.95 -25.74 8.11
C SER A 790 -10.04 -26.84 8.65
N LYS A 791 -9.46 -27.63 7.75
CA LYS A 791 -8.56 -28.73 8.10
C LYS A 791 -7.30 -28.23 8.84
N GLU A 792 -6.77 -27.10 8.43
CA GLU A 792 -5.58 -26.49 9.03
C GLU A 792 -5.85 -26.07 10.50
N VAL A 793 -7.06 -25.58 10.77
CA VAL A 793 -7.48 -25.22 12.13
C VAL A 793 -7.64 -26.49 12.97
N GLN A 794 -8.26 -27.55 12.41
CA GLN A 794 -8.42 -28.82 13.08
C GLN A 794 -7.07 -29.46 13.45
N GLU A 795 -6.11 -29.45 12.53
CA GLU A 795 -4.74 -29.92 12.75
C GLU A 795 -4.06 -29.16 13.90
N ARG A 796 -4.26 -27.84 13.98
CA ARG A 796 -3.72 -27.01 15.05
C ARG A 796 -4.29 -27.38 16.43
N TYR A 797 -5.54 -27.80 16.52
CA TYR A 797 -6.12 -28.31 17.77
C TYR A 797 -5.60 -29.71 18.14
N LEU A 798 -5.08 -30.46 17.18
CA LEU A 798 -4.43 -31.78 17.42
C LEU A 798 -2.97 -31.65 17.88
N GLU A 799 -2.32 -30.51 17.66
CA GLU A 799 -0.92 -30.30 18.07
C GLU A 799 -0.75 -30.50 19.59
N ASP A 800 0.31 -31.23 19.98
CA ASP A 800 0.65 -31.42 21.38
C ASP A 800 1.33 -30.17 21.97
N GLY A 801 1.11 -29.95 23.27
CA GLY A 801 1.75 -28.86 24.01
C GLY A 801 1.08 -27.48 23.87
N ASN A 802 -0.10 -27.38 23.26
CA ASN A 802 -0.92 -26.15 23.26
C ASN A 802 -2.21 -26.36 24.10
N ASP A 803 -2.65 -25.28 24.74
CA ASP A 803 -3.85 -25.30 25.59
C ASP A 803 -5.16 -24.92 24.86
N LYS A 804 -5.16 -24.86 23.52
CA LYS A 804 -6.29 -24.33 22.74
C LYS A 804 -7.56 -25.13 22.91
N LEU A 805 -7.46 -26.46 22.83
CA LEU A 805 -8.60 -27.35 23.06
C LEU A 805 -9.12 -27.22 24.50
N LYS A 806 -8.22 -27.17 25.48
CA LYS A 806 -8.57 -26.94 26.88
C LYS A 806 -9.37 -25.66 27.07
N LEU A 807 -8.87 -24.57 26.48
CA LEU A 807 -9.50 -23.26 26.59
C LEU A 807 -10.87 -23.24 25.89
N LEU A 808 -11.03 -23.91 24.73
CA LEU A 808 -12.32 -24.06 24.08
C LEU A 808 -13.33 -24.83 24.92
N VAL A 809 -12.90 -25.91 25.55
CA VAL A 809 -13.73 -26.69 26.48
C VAL A 809 -14.15 -25.85 27.69
N LEU A 810 -13.23 -25.06 28.26
CA LEU A 810 -13.54 -24.18 29.40
C LEU A 810 -14.52 -23.08 29.03
N LEU A 811 -14.44 -22.52 27.82
CA LEU A 811 -15.42 -21.55 27.31
C LEU A 811 -16.84 -22.13 27.20
N CYS A 812 -16.97 -23.45 27.00
CA CYS A 812 -18.27 -24.11 27.03
C CYS A 812 -18.87 -24.11 28.45
N GLY A 813 -18.07 -23.93 29.50
CA GLY A 813 -18.48 -23.83 30.89
C GLY A 813 -18.75 -22.43 31.43
N GLU A 814 -18.60 -21.40 30.62
CA GLU A 814 -18.90 -20.00 30.97
C GLU A 814 -20.39 -19.79 31.24
N ASP A 815 -20.74 -18.76 32.02
CA ASP A 815 -22.15 -18.49 32.39
C ASP A 815 -22.92 -17.69 31.32
N ASP A 816 -22.27 -17.26 30.22
CA ASP A 816 -22.90 -16.55 29.12
C ASP A 816 -23.42 -17.52 28.03
N ASP A 817 -24.74 -17.59 27.87
CA ASP A 817 -25.42 -18.44 26.88
C ASP A 817 -24.87 -18.24 25.46
N LYS A 818 -24.53 -17.03 25.06
CA LYS A 818 -24.07 -16.74 23.70
C LYS A 818 -22.65 -17.28 23.47
N ILE A 819 -21.78 -17.12 24.45
CA ILE A 819 -20.42 -17.69 24.42
C ILE A 819 -20.51 -19.22 24.44
N GLN A 820 -21.34 -19.78 25.30
CA GLN A 820 -21.58 -21.22 25.32
C GLN A 820 -22.11 -21.74 23.96
N ILE A 821 -23.05 -21.07 23.34
CA ILE A 821 -23.56 -21.43 22.02
C ILE A 821 -22.40 -21.46 21.00
N ALA A 822 -21.58 -20.45 20.94
CA ALA A 822 -20.49 -20.36 19.99
C ALA A 822 -19.40 -21.42 20.27
N ALA A 823 -18.98 -21.54 21.53
CA ALA A 823 -17.93 -22.46 21.94
C ALA A 823 -18.38 -23.93 21.78
N ALA A 824 -19.58 -24.29 22.24
CA ALA A 824 -20.12 -25.64 22.09
C ALA A 824 -20.38 -25.97 20.60
N GLY A 825 -20.74 -25.00 19.79
CA GLY A 825 -20.84 -25.16 18.35
C GLY A 825 -19.51 -25.47 17.69
N ALA A 826 -18.47 -24.73 18.04
CA ALA A 826 -17.10 -24.98 17.58
C ALA A 826 -16.62 -26.36 17.99
N LEU A 827 -16.82 -26.74 19.27
CA LEU A 827 -16.43 -28.03 19.80
C LEU A 827 -17.19 -29.18 19.14
N ALA A 828 -18.50 -29.03 18.89
CA ALA A 828 -19.31 -30.04 18.19
C ALA A 828 -18.80 -30.27 16.76
N MET A 829 -18.49 -29.20 16.04
CA MET A 829 -17.99 -29.29 14.66
C MET A 829 -16.57 -29.91 14.60
N ILE A 830 -15.67 -29.50 15.49
CA ILE A 830 -14.30 -29.98 15.45
C ILE A 830 -14.20 -31.47 15.90
N THR A 831 -15.03 -31.88 16.86
CA THR A 831 -15.10 -33.30 17.31
C THR A 831 -15.74 -34.19 16.25
N ALA A 832 -16.70 -33.70 15.48
CA ALA A 832 -17.27 -34.44 14.35
C ALA A 832 -16.23 -34.63 13.22
N ALA A 833 -15.43 -33.60 12.95
CA ALA A 833 -14.45 -33.62 11.86
C ALA A 833 -13.20 -34.46 12.19
N GLN A 834 -12.79 -34.48 13.48
CA GLN A 834 -11.54 -35.11 13.93
C GLN A 834 -11.79 -35.97 15.19
N LYS A 835 -12.05 -37.26 14.95
CA LYS A 835 -12.34 -38.23 16.04
C LYS A 835 -11.27 -38.27 17.16
N LYS A 836 -10.00 -38.01 16.83
CA LYS A 836 -8.89 -37.94 17.79
C LYS A 836 -9.06 -36.84 18.84
N LEU A 837 -9.76 -35.74 18.49
CA LEU A 837 -10.02 -34.66 19.43
C LEU A 837 -10.99 -35.06 20.53
N CYS A 838 -11.89 -36.01 20.30
CA CYS A 838 -12.77 -36.57 21.32
C CYS A 838 -11.97 -37.18 22.47
N THR A 839 -10.92 -37.95 22.17
CA THR A 839 -10.03 -38.49 23.16
C THR A 839 -9.16 -37.44 23.83
N LYS A 840 -8.58 -36.52 23.01
CA LYS A 840 -7.75 -35.43 23.52
C LYS A 840 -8.52 -34.53 24.50
N MET A 841 -9.78 -34.27 24.24
CA MET A 841 -10.67 -33.46 25.08
C MET A 841 -10.71 -34.01 26.54
N THR A 842 -10.68 -35.28 26.71
CA THR A 842 -10.71 -35.94 28.06
C THR A 842 -9.39 -35.80 28.82
N LEU A 843 -8.31 -35.47 28.11
CA LEU A 843 -6.96 -35.36 28.67
C LEU A 843 -6.58 -33.93 29.02
N VAL A 844 -7.19 -32.91 28.37
CA VAL A 844 -6.78 -31.50 28.51
C VAL A 844 -7.32 -30.81 29.75
N THR A 845 -8.44 -31.28 30.31
CA THR A 845 -9.00 -30.77 31.58
C THR A 845 -9.80 -31.86 32.28
N VAL A 846 -9.73 -31.86 33.61
CA VAL A 846 -10.51 -32.78 34.45
C VAL A 846 -12.02 -32.42 34.45
N GLN A 847 -12.36 -31.20 34.12
CA GLN A 847 -13.72 -30.67 34.14
C GLN A 847 -14.55 -31.04 32.89
N TRP A 848 -13.94 -31.68 31.89
CA TRP A 848 -14.59 -31.92 30.60
C TRP A 848 -15.95 -32.63 30.71
N LEU A 849 -16.07 -33.61 31.63
CA LEU A 849 -17.30 -34.37 31.81
C LEU A 849 -18.38 -33.51 32.49
N GLU A 850 -18.03 -32.79 33.54
CA GLU A 850 -18.94 -31.86 34.22
C GLU A 850 -19.49 -30.79 33.28
N ILE A 851 -18.58 -30.17 32.49
CA ILE A 851 -18.97 -29.17 31.47
C ILE A 851 -19.95 -29.80 30.48
N LEU A 852 -19.66 -30.99 29.97
CA LEU A 852 -20.50 -31.68 29.02
C LEU A 852 -21.89 -32.04 29.60
N GLN A 853 -21.94 -32.48 30.85
CA GLN A 853 -23.18 -32.73 31.55
C GLN A 853 -24.02 -31.46 31.73
N ARG A 854 -23.36 -30.35 32.13
CA ARG A 854 -24.02 -29.04 32.24
C ARG A 854 -24.59 -28.54 30.91
N LEU A 855 -23.86 -28.72 29.78
CA LEU A 855 -24.36 -28.40 28.44
C LEU A 855 -25.61 -29.21 28.11
N CYS A 856 -25.61 -30.51 28.38
CA CYS A 856 -26.72 -31.40 28.10
C CYS A 856 -27.96 -31.12 28.97
N LEU A 857 -27.77 -30.58 30.19
CA LEU A 857 -28.86 -30.20 31.12
C LEU A 857 -29.32 -28.74 30.93
N HIS A 858 -28.68 -27.97 30.01
CA HIS A 858 -28.94 -26.54 29.91
C HIS A 858 -30.40 -26.25 29.49
N SER A 859 -30.95 -25.15 30.06
CA SER A 859 -32.31 -24.71 29.76
C SER A 859 -32.50 -24.24 28.32
N ASN A 860 -31.41 -23.70 27.69
CA ASN A 860 -31.41 -23.24 26.32
C ASN A 860 -31.31 -24.44 25.34
N PRO A 861 -32.32 -24.65 24.47
CA PRO A 861 -32.33 -25.79 23.55
C PRO A 861 -31.13 -25.88 22.63
N LYS A 862 -30.59 -24.73 22.20
CA LYS A 862 -29.43 -24.70 21.30
C LYS A 862 -28.16 -25.17 21.98
N ILE A 863 -27.94 -24.80 23.23
CA ILE A 863 -26.79 -25.28 24.04
C ILE A 863 -26.95 -26.76 24.33
N GLN A 864 -28.15 -27.16 24.74
CA GLN A 864 -28.48 -28.52 25.01
C GLN A 864 -28.26 -29.44 23.79
N HIS A 865 -28.74 -29.04 22.60
CA HIS A 865 -28.53 -29.76 21.35
C HIS A 865 -27.02 -29.91 21.03
N ARG A 866 -26.22 -28.84 21.16
CA ARG A 866 -24.77 -28.89 20.89
C ARG A 866 -24.05 -29.82 21.86
N GLY A 867 -24.42 -29.80 23.13
CA GLY A 867 -23.92 -30.75 24.11
C GLY A 867 -24.19 -32.20 23.71
N MET A 868 -25.42 -32.50 23.27
CA MET A 868 -25.78 -33.85 22.79
C MET A 868 -25.00 -34.26 21.54
N VAL A 869 -24.77 -33.32 20.60
CA VAL A 869 -23.96 -33.60 19.41
C VAL A 869 -22.52 -33.93 19.79
N ILE A 870 -21.94 -33.22 20.76
CA ILE A 870 -20.58 -33.53 21.25
C ILE A 870 -20.55 -34.93 21.86
N VAL A 871 -21.55 -35.31 22.67
CA VAL A 871 -21.67 -36.66 23.23
C VAL A 871 -21.74 -37.69 22.11
N TYR A 872 -22.56 -37.45 21.08
CA TYR A 872 -22.65 -38.34 19.92
C TYR A 872 -21.29 -38.52 19.24
N ASN A 873 -20.57 -37.43 18.98
CA ASN A 873 -19.26 -37.47 18.34
C ASN A 873 -18.25 -38.28 19.18
N MET A 874 -18.31 -38.14 20.50
CA MET A 874 -17.47 -38.88 21.41
C MET A 874 -17.81 -40.40 21.44
N LEU A 875 -19.11 -40.75 21.33
CA LEU A 875 -19.53 -42.15 21.21
C LEU A 875 -19.11 -42.75 19.84
N ASP A 876 -19.08 -41.93 18.80
CA ASP A 876 -18.67 -42.31 17.43
C ASP A 876 -17.15 -42.21 17.19
N SER A 877 -16.37 -41.95 18.23
CA SER A 877 -14.93 -41.68 18.12
C SER A 877 -14.02 -42.90 17.92
N ASP A 878 -14.60 -44.09 17.78
CA ASP A 878 -13.89 -45.37 17.71
C ASP A 878 -13.04 -45.71 18.99
N ASN A 879 -13.28 -44.98 20.10
CA ASN A 879 -12.67 -45.22 21.38
C ASN A 879 -13.69 -45.86 22.37
N ASN A 880 -13.65 -47.15 22.47
CA ASN A 880 -14.61 -47.92 23.29
C ASN A 880 -14.49 -47.61 24.79
N GLU A 881 -13.31 -47.29 25.29
CA GLU A 881 -13.12 -46.89 26.71
C GLU A 881 -13.80 -45.57 27.02
N LEU A 882 -13.68 -44.60 26.09
CA LEU A 882 -14.34 -43.29 26.19
C LEU A 882 -15.85 -43.46 26.15
N ALA A 883 -16.36 -44.22 25.19
CA ALA A 883 -17.79 -44.47 25.05
C ALA A 883 -18.36 -45.13 26.32
N LYS A 884 -17.63 -46.11 26.88
CA LYS A 884 -18.00 -46.75 28.13
C LYS A 884 -18.02 -45.79 29.32
N LYS A 885 -17.02 -44.94 29.46
CA LYS A 885 -16.94 -43.91 30.49
C LYS A 885 -18.09 -42.91 30.43
N LEU A 886 -18.52 -42.50 29.23
CA LEU A 886 -19.67 -41.62 29.04
C LEU A 886 -20.97 -42.30 29.52
N ILE A 887 -21.18 -43.54 29.15
CA ILE A 887 -22.40 -44.30 29.51
C ILE A 887 -22.42 -44.69 30.99
N GLU A 888 -21.30 -44.92 31.60
CA GLU A 888 -21.19 -45.18 33.05
C GLU A 888 -21.36 -43.89 33.90
N SER A 889 -21.37 -42.73 33.30
CA SER A 889 -21.60 -41.44 33.96
C SER A 889 -23.08 -41.05 34.03
N GLU A 890 -23.40 -39.94 34.68
CA GLU A 890 -24.74 -39.34 34.76
C GLU A 890 -25.31 -38.98 33.39
N LEU A 891 -24.48 -38.91 32.33
CA LEU A 891 -24.92 -38.63 30.97
C LEU A 891 -25.97 -39.63 30.45
N LEU A 892 -25.87 -40.89 30.80
CA LEU A 892 -26.85 -41.88 30.38
C LEU A 892 -28.26 -41.56 30.95
N GLU A 893 -28.33 -41.13 32.20
CA GLU A 893 -29.60 -40.73 32.82
C GLU A 893 -30.14 -39.46 32.11
N ILE A 894 -29.29 -38.46 31.91
CA ILE A 894 -29.65 -37.24 31.22
C ILE A 894 -30.19 -37.50 29.80
N LEU A 895 -29.47 -38.32 29.00
CA LEU A 895 -29.90 -38.74 27.67
C LEU A 895 -31.21 -39.48 27.67
N THR A 896 -31.40 -40.35 28.66
CA THR A 896 -32.62 -41.18 28.80
C THR A 896 -33.82 -40.30 29.13
N VAL A 897 -33.68 -39.37 30.07
CA VAL A 897 -34.79 -38.46 30.46
C VAL A 897 -35.17 -37.56 29.29
N ILE A 898 -34.20 -36.99 28.59
CA ILE A 898 -34.50 -36.10 27.47
C ILE A 898 -35.01 -36.85 26.25
N GLY A 899 -34.45 -38.04 25.94
CA GLY A 899 -34.87 -38.87 24.83
C GLY A 899 -36.28 -39.47 24.96
N LYS A 900 -36.76 -39.67 26.21
CA LYS A 900 -38.11 -40.08 26.51
C LYS A 900 -39.11 -38.94 26.59
N ALA A 901 -38.70 -37.70 26.53
CA ALA A 901 -39.58 -36.56 26.56
C ALA A 901 -40.55 -36.59 25.34
N GLU A 902 -41.78 -36.09 25.56
CA GLU A 902 -42.77 -35.93 24.49
C GLU A 902 -42.25 -34.94 23.43
N ASP A 903 -42.59 -35.18 22.16
CA ASP A 903 -42.16 -34.35 21.06
C ASP A 903 -42.62 -32.90 21.28
N ASN A 904 -41.69 -31.98 21.26
CA ASN A 904 -41.89 -30.54 21.49
C ASN A 904 -41.22 -29.73 20.39
N PRO A 905 -41.94 -29.00 19.56
CA PRO A 905 -41.35 -28.24 18.45
C PRO A 905 -40.24 -27.26 18.86
N LYS A 906 -40.28 -26.74 20.08
CA LYS A 906 -39.26 -25.84 20.60
C LYS A 906 -37.99 -26.56 21.10
N ARG A 907 -38.05 -27.84 21.35
CA ARG A 907 -36.97 -28.67 21.90
C ARG A 907 -36.76 -29.98 21.10
N GLN A 908 -37.28 -30.06 19.89
CA GLN A 908 -37.20 -31.27 19.08
C GLN A 908 -35.76 -31.66 18.77
N ASP A 909 -34.90 -30.68 18.40
CA ASP A 909 -33.49 -30.96 18.07
C ASP A 909 -32.71 -31.62 19.24
N PRO A 910 -32.77 -31.12 20.49
CA PRO A 910 -32.15 -31.80 21.62
C PRO A 910 -32.75 -33.20 21.88
N ILE A 911 -34.06 -33.38 21.74
CA ILE A 911 -34.71 -34.65 21.96
C ILE A 911 -34.23 -35.69 20.95
N ASP A 912 -34.20 -35.32 19.66
CA ASP A 912 -33.77 -36.21 18.57
C ASP A 912 -32.28 -36.52 18.70
N ALA A 913 -31.45 -35.56 19.10
CA ALA A 913 -30.03 -35.75 19.34
C ALA A 913 -29.79 -36.71 20.52
N ALA A 914 -30.56 -36.61 21.61
CA ALA A 914 -30.48 -37.54 22.73
C ALA A 914 -30.87 -38.97 22.31
N ARG A 915 -31.95 -39.12 21.54
CA ARG A 915 -32.36 -40.40 20.95
C ARG A 915 -31.28 -41.00 20.07
N THR A 916 -30.65 -40.19 19.23
CA THR A 916 -29.52 -40.61 18.37
C THR A 916 -28.32 -41.10 19.20
N CYS A 917 -27.98 -40.39 20.28
CA CYS A 917 -26.95 -40.86 21.22
C CYS A 917 -27.28 -42.22 21.86
N LEU A 918 -28.52 -42.42 22.30
CA LEU A 918 -28.97 -43.69 22.88
C LEU A 918 -28.93 -44.82 21.83
N VAL A 919 -29.37 -44.58 20.60
CA VAL A 919 -29.26 -45.58 19.53
C VAL A 919 -27.80 -45.94 19.28
N LYS A 920 -26.91 -44.95 19.20
CA LYS A 920 -25.47 -45.20 19.04
C LYS A 920 -24.89 -46.03 20.20
N ALA A 921 -25.28 -45.74 21.43
CA ALA A 921 -24.86 -46.54 22.61
C ALA A 921 -25.37 -47.98 22.56
N MET A 922 -26.59 -48.20 22.02
CA MET A 922 -27.11 -49.58 21.78
C MET A 922 -26.31 -50.31 20.70
N ASP A 923 -26.01 -49.62 19.58
CA ASP A 923 -25.19 -50.17 18.47
C ASP A 923 -23.80 -50.59 18.94
N LEU A 924 -23.22 -49.88 19.91
CA LEU A 924 -21.96 -50.20 20.56
C LEU A 924 -22.07 -51.29 21.62
N GLY A 925 -23.29 -51.78 21.90
CA GLY A 925 -23.52 -52.81 22.92
C GLY A 925 -23.36 -52.36 24.36
N LEU A 926 -23.35 -51.04 24.61
CA LEU A 926 -23.13 -50.43 25.94
C LEU A 926 -24.41 -50.40 26.79
N ILE A 927 -25.57 -50.35 26.14
CA ILE A 927 -26.89 -50.42 26.80
C ILE A 927 -27.78 -51.44 26.12
N LYS A 928 -28.71 -52.02 26.90
CA LYS A 928 -29.70 -52.97 26.35
C LYS A 928 -30.78 -52.20 25.54
N PRO A 929 -31.32 -52.83 24.48
CA PRO A 929 -32.44 -52.25 23.75
C PRO A 929 -33.61 -51.98 24.73
N PHE A 930 -34.25 -50.80 24.56
CA PHE A 930 -35.45 -50.48 25.30
C PHE A 930 -36.53 -51.50 24.95
N SER A 931 -36.96 -52.34 25.90
CA SER A 931 -38.13 -53.15 25.75
C SER A 931 -39.32 -52.18 25.59
N THR A 932 -39.99 -52.20 24.44
CA THR A 932 -41.27 -51.57 24.30
C THR A 932 -42.22 -52.14 25.36
N PRO A 933 -42.89 -51.33 26.16
CA PRO A 933 -43.95 -51.84 27.01
C PRO A 933 -45.00 -52.43 26.10
N SER A 934 -45.27 -53.71 26.27
CA SER A 934 -46.35 -54.45 25.62
C SER A 934 -47.70 -53.86 25.96
#